data_3ee4ea0f5aa3b7c838ee8239fd4d5092
#
_entry.id   3ee4ea0f5aa3b7c838ee8239fd4d5092
#
_cell.length_a   1.000
_cell.length_b   1.000
_cell.length_c   1.000
_cell.angle_alpha   90.00
_cell.angle_beta   90.00
_cell.angle_gamma   90.00
#
_symmetry.space_group_name_H-M   'P 1'
#
loop_
_entity.id
_entity.type
_entity.pdbx_description
1 polymer ?
#
loop_
_entity_poly.entity_id
_entity_poly.type
_entity_poly.pdbx_seq_one_letter_code
_entity_poly.pdbx_strand_id
1 'polypeptide(L)'
;DGGKGEVRAKDGGLQPVGDGGKDTGWDGHVPSLGDVRLNELDCTSEAVELFNAGTTARDLGDFAISNTLTSAGKYEKLSGSIAPGEHKVIRLASVSIKCSGEDTFLTQASVLVDVAPRGTIPGGATWGRLPDASGAFAATTPTLGALNTAWQDTSATLFSPFGAPAEISLQLDEAAQSALRTDPRTYVKASITVRAGTKSVGPISVGVRLKGSLGSFRDLDSKPALKIDADRYVPGQRIFGQAKLTLNNFAQDPSTIHEWLGYQIYGALGVPAPRLSYANLTLNTASYGTYLLLEDNTSSAFLGQAFKTTQGLYEPAEGADLVPEQVPTFDVKQGSSTDFSALLAIAEPTVSATREQWFTAIKDKVDFAQVLRVQATDIIAGDPDGYSQARNNYLLHLDDAGVLRMMPWGIDASFSAPMPFLKANGRLLARCFEDKACTALWLTALDEVQKKVKELSAGELLSNARKLAGLNAQRFASDTHWDHVASEIVSEAEASIKQLNDNLDRLADALTCQRSGTDADGDGHRCDLDCDDEDPTRYRGAKDLCGDRIDQSCNGIADDDPSCPACVSDASTGLIVCPRAMGIDALRSACQALSARPVSIGSAEENARVHSAVQALSTGGALFTGLSDEATADSFVWSDGNGGTYRNFSGGFPFARNPGQAARCGTILADDGTWQTELCTTPMPGVCKR
;
A
#
# COMPACT_ATOMS: atom_id res chain seq x y z
N ASP A 1 -59.45 10.68 -36.49
CA ASP A 1 -59.67 11.54 -35.34
C ASP A 1 -58.46 11.48 -34.44
N GLY A 2 -57.56 12.34 -34.34
CA GLY A 2 -57.50 13.79 -34.40
C GLY A 2 -57.21 14.31 -32.98
N GLY A 3 -55.98 14.43 -32.59
CA GLY A 3 -55.63 15.05 -31.32
C GLY A 3 -54.16 15.48 -31.34
N LYS A 4 -53.90 16.67 -31.91
CA LYS A 4 -52.60 17.33 -31.80
C LYS A 4 -52.45 17.86 -30.37
N GLY A 5 -51.52 17.35 -29.61
CA GLY A 5 -51.01 17.94 -28.37
C GLY A 5 -49.71 18.68 -28.64
N GLU A 6 -49.69 19.96 -28.36
CA GLU A 6 -48.55 20.87 -28.48
C GLU A 6 -47.39 20.41 -27.60
N VAL A 7 -46.18 20.33 -28.18
CA VAL A 7 -44.94 20.16 -27.45
C VAL A 7 -44.52 21.54 -26.92
N ARG A 8 -44.69 21.79 -25.62
CA ARG A 8 -44.01 22.88 -24.94
C ARG A 8 -42.57 22.48 -24.66
N ALA A 9 -41.61 23.28 -25.15
CA ALA A 9 -40.23 23.21 -24.77
C ALA A 9 -40.12 23.30 -23.24
N LYS A 10 -39.50 22.30 -22.62
CA LYS A 10 -39.09 22.33 -21.21
C LYS A 10 -37.65 22.82 -21.14
N ASP A 11 -37.47 23.77 -20.25
CA ASP A 11 -36.20 24.33 -19.83
C ASP A 11 -35.19 23.25 -19.45
N GLY A 12 -33.89 23.53 -19.70
CA GLY A 12 -32.79 22.60 -19.57
C GLY A 12 -32.51 22.11 -18.15
N GLY A 13 -33.27 21.14 -17.70
CA GLY A 13 -32.96 20.31 -16.54
C GLY A 13 -32.16 19.09 -16.99
N LEU A 14 -31.08 18.84 -16.33
CA LEU A 14 -30.25 17.64 -16.50
C LEU A 14 -31.13 16.38 -16.40
N GLN A 15 -31.19 15.59 -17.47
CA GLN A 15 -31.84 14.29 -17.45
C GLN A 15 -31.01 13.35 -16.58
N PRO A 16 -31.63 12.55 -15.70
CA PRO A 16 -30.90 11.50 -14.99
C PRO A 16 -30.41 10.49 -16.03
N VAL A 17 -29.09 10.26 -16.04
CA VAL A 17 -28.48 9.18 -16.81
C VAL A 17 -28.88 7.89 -16.10
N GLY A 18 -29.80 7.13 -16.68
CA GLY A 18 -30.15 5.82 -16.22
C GLY A 18 -28.97 4.87 -16.45
N ASP A 19 -28.30 4.52 -15.37
CA ASP A 19 -27.37 3.39 -15.35
C ASP A 19 -27.32 2.82 -13.93
N GLY A 20 -27.55 1.51 -13.83
CA GLY A 20 -27.20 0.50 -12.83
C GLY A 20 -27.02 0.87 -11.35
N GLY A 21 -27.51 2.04 -10.89
CA GLY A 21 -27.45 2.42 -9.47
C GLY A 21 -28.43 1.60 -8.62
N LYS A 22 -28.05 1.33 -7.37
CA LYS A 22 -28.94 0.73 -6.35
C LYS A 22 -30.29 1.45 -6.38
N ASP A 23 -31.39 0.69 -6.31
CA ASP A 23 -32.72 1.24 -6.17
C ASP A 23 -32.79 2.06 -4.85
N THR A 24 -32.69 3.39 -4.99
CA THR A 24 -32.72 4.32 -3.84
C THR A 24 -34.15 4.61 -3.39
N GLY A 25 -35.14 4.15 -4.13
CA GLY A 25 -36.56 4.48 -3.92
C GLY A 25 -36.92 5.93 -4.32
N TRP A 26 -36.01 6.62 -5.04
CA TRP A 26 -36.26 7.98 -5.49
C TRP A 26 -36.74 8.01 -6.96
N ASP A 27 -37.82 8.72 -7.21
CA ASP A 27 -38.46 8.87 -8.53
C ASP A 27 -37.84 9.96 -9.42
N GLY A 28 -36.77 10.62 -8.96
CA GLY A 28 -36.08 11.71 -9.66
C GLY A 28 -36.73 13.08 -9.44
N HIS A 29 -37.83 13.21 -8.66
CA HIS A 29 -38.46 14.48 -8.38
C HIS A 29 -37.70 15.24 -7.29
N VAL A 30 -37.14 16.41 -7.62
CA VAL A 30 -36.52 17.32 -6.66
C VAL A 30 -37.63 18.15 -6.00
N PRO A 31 -37.83 18.06 -4.68
CA PRO A 31 -38.83 18.90 -4.00
C PRO A 31 -38.46 20.38 -4.08
N SER A 32 -39.45 21.26 -3.90
CA SER A 32 -39.17 22.69 -3.74
C SER A 32 -38.32 22.90 -2.48
N LEU A 33 -37.26 23.73 -2.57
CA LEU A 33 -36.33 23.96 -1.46
C LEU A 33 -37.08 24.43 -0.20
N GLY A 34 -36.88 23.66 0.88
CA GLY A 34 -37.39 24.02 2.21
C GLY A 34 -36.53 25.10 2.90
N ASP A 35 -36.91 25.47 4.12
CA ASP A 35 -36.11 26.39 4.96
C ASP A 35 -34.76 25.74 5.32
N VAL A 36 -34.77 24.50 5.81
CA VAL A 36 -33.55 23.72 6.06
C VAL A 36 -33.24 22.90 4.83
N ARG A 37 -32.01 23.03 4.34
CA ARG A 37 -31.57 22.37 3.11
C ARG A 37 -30.14 21.87 3.19
N LEU A 38 -29.81 20.87 2.39
CA LEU A 38 -28.41 20.43 2.15
C LEU A 38 -27.68 21.56 1.42
N ASN A 39 -26.53 21.98 1.92
CA ASN A 39 -25.75 23.06 1.33
C ASN A 39 -24.40 22.61 0.79
N GLU A 40 -23.65 21.85 1.56
CA GLU A 40 -22.36 21.30 1.15
C GLU A 40 -22.17 19.88 1.72
N LEU A 41 -21.63 18.98 0.92
CA LEU A 41 -21.29 17.61 1.27
C LEU A 41 -19.79 17.40 1.12
N ASP A 42 -19.13 17.01 2.19
CA ASP A 42 -17.76 16.52 2.16
C ASP A 42 -17.76 14.99 2.28
N CYS A 43 -17.76 14.31 1.16
CA CYS A 43 -17.78 12.85 1.10
C CYS A 43 -16.45 12.19 1.49
N THR A 44 -15.39 12.97 1.70
CA THR A 44 -14.11 12.49 2.20
C THR A 44 -14.11 12.39 3.72
N SER A 45 -14.73 13.37 4.40
CA SER A 45 -14.78 13.42 5.86
C SER A 45 -16.12 12.97 6.44
N GLU A 46 -17.02 12.43 5.60
CA GLU A 46 -18.37 12.04 6.01
C GLU A 46 -19.10 13.18 6.73
N ALA A 47 -19.04 14.40 6.18
CA ALA A 47 -19.65 15.59 6.76
C ALA A 47 -20.62 16.23 5.80
N VAL A 48 -21.75 16.72 6.35
CA VAL A 48 -22.80 17.44 5.61
C VAL A 48 -23.01 18.78 6.27
N GLU A 49 -23.09 19.83 5.47
CA GLU A 49 -23.55 21.13 5.91
C GLU A 49 -25.03 21.34 5.57
N LEU A 50 -25.76 21.77 6.56
CA LEU A 50 -27.13 22.28 6.40
C LEU A 50 -27.13 23.79 6.45
N PHE A 51 -28.04 24.39 5.69
CA PHE A 51 -28.30 25.82 5.72
C PHE A 51 -29.78 26.10 6.08
N ASN A 52 -30.02 27.05 6.97
CA ASN A 52 -31.38 27.52 7.26
C ASN A 52 -31.67 28.82 6.52
N ALA A 53 -32.39 28.72 5.40
CA ALA A 53 -32.83 29.87 4.61
C ALA A 53 -34.08 30.54 5.14
N GLY A 54 -34.70 30.00 6.18
CA GLY A 54 -35.89 30.57 6.82
C GLY A 54 -35.57 31.76 7.72
N THR A 55 -36.63 32.39 8.25
CA THR A 55 -36.53 33.55 9.15
C THR A 55 -36.61 33.18 10.62
N THR A 56 -36.82 31.91 10.94
CA THR A 56 -36.92 31.38 12.31
C THR A 56 -35.95 30.21 12.53
N ALA A 57 -35.49 30.02 13.77
CA ALA A 57 -34.71 28.85 14.12
C ALA A 57 -35.54 27.56 13.94
N ARG A 58 -34.89 26.50 13.49
CA ARG A 58 -35.53 25.20 13.25
C ARG A 58 -34.92 24.16 14.19
N ASP A 59 -35.77 23.36 14.83
CA ASP A 59 -35.37 22.15 15.53
C ASP A 59 -35.06 21.06 14.47
N LEU A 60 -33.95 20.36 14.67
CA LEU A 60 -33.49 19.31 13.78
C LEU A 60 -33.90 17.89 14.22
N GLY A 61 -34.62 17.76 15.35
CA GLY A 61 -34.98 16.44 15.93
C GLY A 61 -35.82 15.56 15.03
N ASP A 62 -36.59 16.16 14.10
CA ASP A 62 -37.40 15.44 13.10
C ASP A 62 -36.67 15.23 11.77
N PHE A 63 -35.45 15.76 11.63
CA PHE A 63 -34.68 15.62 10.38
C PHE A 63 -33.75 14.41 10.42
N ALA A 64 -33.53 13.84 9.25
CA ALA A 64 -32.54 12.76 9.06
C ALA A 64 -31.87 12.88 7.69
N ILE A 65 -30.61 12.43 7.62
CA ILE A 65 -29.82 12.29 6.39
C ILE A 65 -29.71 10.81 6.04
N SER A 66 -29.81 10.48 4.74
CA SER A 66 -29.62 9.11 4.26
C SER A 66 -29.06 9.11 2.83
N ASN A 67 -28.53 7.97 2.40
CA ASN A 67 -28.13 7.70 1.00
C ASN A 67 -29.19 6.86 0.25
N THR A 68 -30.33 6.60 0.86
CA THR A 68 -31.46 5.87 0.28
C THR A 68 -32.76 6.25 0.95
N LEU A 69 -33.88 6.18 0.22
CA LEU A 69 -35.23 6.37 0.75
C LEU A 69 -35.97 5.06 1.03
N THR A 70 -35.30 3.91 0.85
CA THR A 70 -35.91 2.60 1.13
C THR A 70 -35.98 2.32 2.62
N SER A 71 -36.96 1.53 3.05
CA SER A 71 -37.17 1.16 4.47
C SER A 71 -36.01 0.35 5.08
N ALA A 72 -35.12 -0.23 4.24
CA ALA A 72 -33.93 -0.96 4.66
C ALA A 72 -32.70 -0.03 4.84
N GLY A 73 -32.81 1.26 4.51
CA GLY A 73 -31.72 2.23 4.57
C GLY A 73 -31.32 2.62 5.99
N LYS A 74 -30.07 3.03 6.11
CA LYS A 74 -29.57 3.68 7.33
C LYS A 74 -29.90 5.16 7.28
N TYR A 75 -30.29 5.71 8.43
CA TYR A 75 -30.62 7.11 8.58
C TYR A 75 -29.80 7.71 9.72
N GLU A 76 -29.07 8.81 9.43
CA GLU A 76 -28.46 9.66 10.45
C GLU A 76 -29.53 10.61 11.01
N LYS A 77 -30.03 10.36 12.22
CA LYS A 77 -30.97 11.23 12.90
C LYS A 77 -30.27 12.47 13.43
N LEU A 78 -30.85 13.63 13.15
CA LEU A 78 -30.27 14.89 13.59
C LEU A 78 -30.79 15.32 14.96
N SER A 79 -30.12 16.29 15.56
CA SER A 79 -30.52 16.86 16.86
C SER A 79 -30.07 18.31 17.01
N GLY A 80 -30.66 19.01 17.99
CA GLY A 80 -30.37 20.41 18.25
C GLY A 80 -31.12 21.33 17.29
N SER A 81 -30.69 22.57 17.12
CA SER A 81 -31.36 23.58 16.31
C SER A 81 -30.39 24.23 15.33
N ILE A 82 -30.92 24.84 14.28
CA ILE A 82 -30.20 25.65 13.33
C ILE A 82 -30.86 27.05 13.23
N ALA A 83 -30.08 28.11 13.47
CA ALA A 83 -30.57 29.48 13.44
C ALA A 83 -30.78 29.99 11.99
N PRO A 84 -31.55 31.05 11.77
CA PRO A 84 -31.67 31.67 10.47
C PRO A 84 -30.31 32.10 9.91
N GLY A 85 -30.04 31.75 8.66
CA GLY A 85 -28.77 32.04 7.99
C GLY A 85 -27.55 31.26 8.50
N GLU A 86 -27.74 30.30 9.40
CA GLU A 86 -26.65 29.45 9.91
C GLU A 86 -26.26 28.38 8.89
N HIS A 87 -24.95 28.18 8.74
CA HIS A 87 -24.34 27.02 8.13
C HIS A 87 -23.94 26.04 9.25
N LYS A 88 -24.67 24.93 9.34
CA LYS A 88 -24.44 23.93 10.41
C LYS A 88 -23.83 22.66 9.89
N VAL A 89 -22.64 22.35 10.35
CA VAL A 89 -21.90 21.14 9.97
C VAL A 89 -22.32 19.95 10.84
N ILE A 90 -22.69 18.85 10.20
CA ILE A 90 -23.04 17.56 10.81
C ILE A 90 -22.01 16.53 10.35
N ARG A 91 -21.32 15.86 11.27
CA ARG A 91 -20.50 14.68 10.96
C ARG A 91 -21.38 13.44 11.06
N LEU A 92 -21.42 12.66 10.01
CA LEU A 92 -22.22 11.43 9.94
C LEU A 92 -21.50 10.30 10.67
N ALA A 93 -22.25 9.53 11.44
CA ALA A 93 -21.75 8.37 12.17
C ALA A 93 -22.42 7.07 11.73
N SER A 94 -23.66 7.15 11.25
CA SER A 94 -24.50 5.99 10.91
C SER A 94 -24.68 5.80 9.40
N VAL A 95 -24.41 6.84 8.61
CA VAL A 95 -24.57 6.86 7.15
C VAL A 95 -23.25 7.25 6.51
N SER A 96 -22.83 6.49 5.50
CA SER A 96 -21.74 6.89 4.61
C SER A 96 -22.30 7.53 3.36
N ILE A 97 -21.71 8.64 2.92
CA ILE A 97 -22.10 9.35 1.71
C ILE A 97 -21.02 9.23 0.63
N LYS A 98 -21.47 8.98 -0.60
CA LYS A 98 -20.58 8.83 -1.77
C LYS A 98 -21.03 9.80 -2.86
N CYS A 99 -20.46 11.01 -2.86
CA CYS A 99 -20.90 12.08 -3.74
C CYS A 99 -20.92 11.72 -5.25
N SER A 100 -20.06 10.82 -5.70
CA SER A 100 -20.02 10.38 -7.11
C SER A 100 -20.86 9.14 -7.42
N GLY A 101 -21.24 8.37 -6.42
CA GLY A 101 -21.93 7.09 -6.59
C GLY A 101 -23.40 7.08 -6.15
N GLU A 102 -23.78 7.92 -5.21
CA GLU A 102 -25.09 7.89 -4.54
C GLU A 102 -25.62 9.30 -4.33
N ASP A 103 -26.94 9.44 -4.39
CA ASP A 103 -27.63 10.66 -4.01
C ASP A 103 -27.69 10.76 -2.48
N THR A 104 -27.71 11.97 -1.94
CA THR A 104 -27.86 12.20 -0.50
C THR A 104 -29.19 12.92 -0.24
N PHE A 105 -29.98 12.40 0.66
CA PHE A 105 -31.34 12.83 0.94
C PHE A 105 -31.45 13.48 2.33
N LEU A 106 -32.17 14.58 2.42
CA LEU A 106 -32.62 15.18 3.68
C LEU A 106 -34.13 14.91 3.80
N THR A 107 -34.54 14.29 4.91
CA THR A 107 -35.94 14.05 5.22
C THR A 107 -36.33 14.78 6.49
N GLN A 108 -37.62 15.20 6.60
CA GLN A 108 -38.24 15.68 7.84
C GLN A 108 -39.50 14.85 8.13
N ALA A 109 -39.58 14.24 9.30
CA ALA A 109 -40.65 13.32 9.68
C ALA A 109 -40.92 12.25 8.60
N SER A 110 -39.85 11.69 8.01
CA SER A 110 -39.85 10.71 6.92
C SER A 110 -40.36 11.23 5.55
N VAL A 111 -40.55 12.53 5.39
CA VAL A 111 -40.88 13.14 4.10
C VAL A 111 -39.61 13.74 3.50
N LEU A 112 -39.36 13.51 2.21
CA LEU A 112 -38.22 14.09 1.50
C LEU A 112 -38.38 15.61 1.41
N VAL A 113 -37.41 16.36 1.89
CA VAL A 113 -37.39 17.82 1.89
C VAL A 113 -36.28 18.43 1.04
N ASP A 114 -35.19 17.68 0.81
CA ASP A 114 -34.11 18.09 -0.08
C ASP A 114 -33.29 16.92 -0.56
N VAL A 115 -32.59 17.08 -1.68
CA VAL A 115 -31.69 16.09 -2.27
C VAL A 115 -30.44 16.74 -2.83
N ALA A 116 -29.30 16.19 -2.52
CA ALA A 116 -28.05 16.44 -3.23
C ALA A 116 -27.83 15.29 -4.23
N PRO A 117 -28.04 15.54 -5.53
CA PRO A 117 -27.83 14.51 -6.55
C PRO A 117 -26.35 14.15 -6.64
N ARG A 118 -26.06 12.89 -6.96
CA ARG A 118 -24.68 12.45 -7.25
C ARG A 118 -24.06 13.25 -8.39
N GLY A 119 -22.76 13.48 -8.33
CA GLY A 119 -22.04 14.25 -9.33
C GLY A 119 -20.58 13.83 -9.45
N THR A 120 -19.92 14.28 -10.51
CA THR A 120 -18.46 14.08 -10.65
C THR A 120 -17.74 15.18 -9.87
N ILE A 121 -16.94 14.77 -8.88
CA ILE A 121 -16.26 15.68 -7.96
C ILE A 121 -14.76 15.54 -8.15
N PRO A 122 -14.04 16.63 -8.47
CA PRO A 122 -12.58 16.63 -8.48
C PRO A 122 -12.00 16.28 -7.10
N GLY A 123 -10.82 15.70 -7.06
CA GLY A 123 -10.16 15.41 -5.79
C GLY A 123 -9.89 16.66 -4.98
N GLY A 124 -10.16 16.54 -3.69
CA GLY A 124 -10.06 17.67 -2.76
C GLY A 124 -11.20 18.69 -2.85
N ALA A 125 -12.18 18.50 -3.73
CA ALA A 125 -13.41 19.29 -3.76
C ALA A 125 -14.47 18.70 -2.83
N THR A 126 -15.45 19.54 -2.47
CA THR A 126 -16.73 19.16 -1.88
C THR A 126 -17.84 19.28 -2.92
N TRP A 127 -19.05 18.84 -2.59
CA TRP A 127 -20.22 18.89 -3.45
C TRP A 127 -21.25 19.83 -2.83
N GLY A 128 -21.36 21.05 -3.33
CA GLY A 128 -22.14 22.09 -2.69
C GLY A 128 -22.98 22.92 -3.64
N ARG A 129 -23.92 23.69 -3.08
CA ARG A 129 -24.77 24.59 -3.86
C ARG A 129 -24.01 25.81 -4.34
N LEU A 130 -24.10 26.10 -5.63
CA LEU A 130 -23.59 27.33 -6.25
C LEU A 130 -24.68 27.99 -7.10
N PRO A 131 -25.10 29.23 -6.77
CA PRO A 131 -24.74 30.03 -5.60
C PRO A 131 -25.07 29.34 -4.27
N ASP A 132 -24.32 29.74 -3.23
CA ASP A 132 -24.48 29.24 -1.85
C ASP A 132 -25.96 29.24 -1.43
N ALA A 133 -26.33 28.21 -0.66
CA ALA A 133 -27.68 28.02 -0.10
C ALA A 133 -28.84 27.88 -1.11
N SER A 134 -28.67 28.20 -2.39
CA SER A 134 -29.79 28.33 -3.33
C SER A 134 -29.55 27.70 -4.70
N GLY A 135 -28.33 27.53 -5.13
CA GLY A 135 -27.97 27.04 -6.46
C GLY A 135 -28.11 25.54 -6.65
N ALA A 136 -27.79 25.10 -7.86
CA ALA A 136 -27.59 23.69 -8.14
C ALA A 136 -26.31 23.18 -7.46
N PHE A 137 -26.21 21.87 -7.18
CA PHE A 137 -25.01 21.27 -6.69
C PHE A 137 -23.91 21.24 -7.77
N ALA A 138 -22.72 21.64 -7.38
CA ALA A 138 -21.51 21.63 -8.21
C ALA A 138 -20.29 21.36 -7.33
N ALA A 139 -19.13 21.17 -7.96
CA ALA A 139 -17.87 21.06 -7.21
C ALA A 139 -17.56 22.40 -6.53
N THR A 140 -17.34 22.36 -5.22
CA THR A 140 -17.02 23.52 -4.38
C THR A 140 -15.66 23.35 -3.73
N THR A 141 -15.00 24.46 -3.42
CA THR A 141 -13.87 24.45 -2.49
C THR A 141 -14.41 24.05 -1.11
N PRO A 142 -13.74 23.17 -0.33
CA PRO A 142 -14.20 22.82 1.01
C PRO A 142 -14.37 24.07 1.88
N THR A 143 -15.62 24.38 2.23
CA THR A 143 -16.02 25.60 2.93
C THR A 143 -16.99 25.33 4.08
N LEU A 144 -17.08 24.07 4.54
CA LEU A 144 -18.00 23.67 5.61
C LEU A 144 -18.01 24.67 6.78
N GLY A 145 -19.18 25.20 7.11
CA GLY A 145 -19.38 26.26 8.10
C GLY A 145 -19.28 27.67 7.54
N ALA A 146 -19.12 27.85 6.22
CA ALA A 146 -19.00 29.15 5.54
C ALA A 146 -19.65 29.12 4.14
N LEU A 147 -19.68 30.26 3.46
CA LEU A 147 -20.24 30.40 2.11
C LEU A 147 -19.51 29.49 1.09
N ASN A 148 -20.25 28.77 0.29
CA ASN A 148 -19.72 27.95 -0.80
C ASN A 148 -19.08 28.83 -1.90
N THR A 149 -17.91 28.38 -2.34
CA THR A 149 -17.18 28.97 -3.48
C THR A 149 -16.88 27.91 -4.53
N ALA A 150 -16.79 28.34 -5.80
CA ALA A 150 -16.47 27.42 -6.88
C ALA A 150 -15.10 26.74 -6.65
N TRP A 151 -15.03 25.47 -6.96
CA TRP A 151 -13.82 24.67 -6.81
C TRP A 151 -12.61 25.28 -7.51
N GLN A 152 -11.52 25.31 -6.80
CA GLN A 152 -10.20 25.64 -7.34
C GLN A 152 -9.19 24.59 -6.85
N ASP A 153 -8.53 23.89 -7.76
CA ASP A 153 -7.47 22.97 -7.38
C ASP A 153 -6.26 23.75 -6.84
N THR A 154 -6.13 23.77 -5.52
CA THR A 154 -4.98 24.36 -4.84
C THR A 154 -3.86 23.34 -4.58
N SER A 155 -4.11 22.05 -4.79
CA SER A 155 -3.18 20.96 -4.47
C SER A 155 -1.98 20.92 -5.41
N ALA A 156 -2.11 21.39 -6.65
CA ALA A 156 -0.99 21.48 -7.59
C ALA A 156 0.16 22.37 -7.06
N THR A 157 -0.16 23.34 -6.19
CA THR A 157 0.88 24.16 -5.54
C THR A 157 1.70 23.34 -4.52
N LEU A 158 1.05 22.34 -3.88
CA LEU A 158 1.66 21.49 -2.87
C LEU A 158 2.51 20.38 -3.51
N PHE A 159 2.03 19.79 -4.62
CA PHE A 159 2.67 18.63 -5.27
C PHE A 159 3.47 19.07 -6.51
N SER A 160 4.64 19.67 -6.28
CA SER A 160 5.56 20.10 -7.31
C SER A 160 7.01 19.63 -6.99
N PRO A 161 7.40 18.41 -7.40
CA PRO A 161 8.66 17.80 -6.95
C PRO A 161 9.92 18.58 -7.37
N PHE A 162 9.87 19.30 -8.50
CA PHE A 162 10.96 20.13 -9.00
C PHE A 162 10.93 21.58 -8.50
N GLY A 163 9.89 21.97 -7.79
CA GLY A 163 9.73 23.26 -7.16
C GLY A 163 10.50 23.39 -5.83
N ALA A 164 10.37 24.55 -5.18
CA ALA A 164 10.81 24.69 -3.81
C ALA A 164 10.00 23.76 -2.90
N PRO A 165 10.63 23.09 -1.91
CA PRO A 165 9.90 22.32 -0.92
C PRO A 165 8.83 23.16 -0.21
N ALA A 166 7.73 22.49 0.19
CA ALA A 166 6.77 23.14 1.07
C ALA A 166 7.39 23.33 2.47
N GLU A 167 7.10 24.45 3.13
CA GLU A 167 7.54 24.70 4.49
C GLU A 167 6.43 24.32 5.47
N ILE A 168 6.68 23.33 6.31
CA ILE A 168 5.75 22.82 7.31
C ILE A 168 6.27 23.19 8.70
N SER A 169 5.50 23.99 9.43
CA SER A 169 5.76 24.31 10.83
C SER A 169 4.70 23.59 11.68
N LEU A 170 5.14 22.66 12.52
CA LEU A 170 4.31 21.85 13.40
C LEU A 170 4.60 22.22 14.85
N GLN A 171 3.55 22.52 15.63
CA GLN A 171 3.66 22.85 17.06
C GLN A 171 3.00 21.76 17.88
N LEU A 172 3.76 21.09 18.72
CA LEU A 172 3.34 20.09 19.69
C LEU A 172 3.62 20.59 21.11
N ASP A 173 2.64 20.60 21.97
CA ASP A 173 2.88 20.82 23.39
C ASP A 173 3.61 19.62 24.05
N GLU A 174 4.06 19.79 25.29
CA GLU A 174 4.83 18.75 25.99
C GLU A 174 4.02 17.48 26.21
N ALA A 175 2.72 17.61 26.47
CA ALA A 175 1.82 16.46 26.66
C ALA A 175 1.66 15.64 25.37
N ALA A 176 1.50 16.32 24.23
CA ALA A 176 1.44 15.67 22.92
C ALA A 176 2.76 14.98 22.55
N GLN A 177 3.91 15.62 22.82
CA GLN A 177 5.22 15.00 22.59
C GLN A 177 5.43 13.76 23.47
N SER A 178 5.07 13.84 24.78
CA SER A 178 5.14 12.69 25.70
C SER A 178 4.24 11.56 25.25
N ALA A 179 3.02 11.87 24.77
CA ALA A 179 2.09 10.86 24.26
C ALA A 179 2.64 10.16 23.01
N LEU A 180 3.24 10.89 22.07
CA LEU A 180 3.86 10.30 20.87
C LEU A 180 5.08 9.43 21.20
N ARG A 181 5.85 9.74 22.24
CA ARG A 181 6.94 8.87 22.70
C ARG A 181 6.43 7.59 23.36
N THR A 182 5.26 7.65 24.02
CA THR A 182 4.66 6.50 24.70
C THR A 182 3.85 5.62 23.76
N ASP A 183 3.04 6.23 22.91
CA ASP A 183 2.22 5.55 21.88
C ASP A 183 2.32 6.31 20.55
N PRO A 184 3.32 5.99 19.73
CA PRO A 184 3.58 6.70 18.49
C PRO A 184 2.45 6.55 17.43
N ARG A 185 1.54 5.57 17.58
CA ARG A 185 0.47 5.29 16.62
C ARG A 185 -0.82 6.04 16.92
N THR A 186 -1.00 6.55 18.12
CA THR A 186 -2.18 7.34 18.48
C THR A 186 -2.04 8.79 18.06
N TYR A 187 -3.10 9.35 17.46
CA TYR A 187 -3.13 10.74 17.03
C TYR A 187 -3.17 11.69 18.24
N VAL A 188 -2.25 12.63 18.26
CA VAL A 188 -2.24 13.77 19.19
C VAL A 188 -2.65 15.04 18.48
N LYS A 189 -3.15 16.03 19.24
CA LYS A 189 -3.49 17.35 18.70
C LYS A 189 -2.24 18.20 18.51
N ALA A 190 -2.12 18.84 17.35
CA ALA A 190 -1.04 19.76 17.02
C ALA A 190 -1.60 21.01 16.34
N SER A 191 -0.81 22.07 16.26
CA SER A 191 -1.05 23.22 15.38
C SER A 191 -0.08 23.16 14.21
N ILE A 192 -0.58 23.34 12.98
CA ILE A 192 0.23 23.32 11.76
C ILE A 192 0.08 24.58 10.94
N THR A 193 1.18 25.05 10.37
CA THR A 193 1.21 26.01 9.27
C THR A 193 1.96 25.41 8.10
N VAL A 194 1.38 25.44 6.91
CA VAL A 194 1.99 24.95 5.67
C VAL A 194 2.09 26.10 4.67
N ARG A 195 3.28 26.33 4.12
CA ARG A 195 3.51 27.30 3.04
C ARG A 195 4.00 26.56 1.79
N ALA A 196 3.37 26.85 0.65
CA ALA A 196 3.77 26.30 -0.65
C ALA A 196 3.75 27.44 -1.68
N GLY A 197 4.92 27.79 -2.23
CA GLY A 197 5.08 28.99 -3.06
C GLY A 197 4.68 30.25 -2.31
N THR A 198 3.76 31.01 -2.86
CA THR A 198 3.24 32.27 -2.25
C THR A 198 2.02 32.07 -1.35
N LYS A 199 1.49 30.84 -1.26
CA LYS A 199 0.29 30.52 -0.51
C LYS A 199 0.62 29.95 0.87
N SER A 200 -0.25 30.18 1.85
CA SER A 200 -0.12 29.65 3.22
C SER A 200 -1.45 29.18 3.74
N VAL A 201 -1.46 28.06 4.46
CA VAL A 201 -2.59 27.55 5.25
C VAL A 201 -2.15 27.42 6.69
N GLY A 202 -2.95 27.88 7.63
CA GLY A 202 -2.66 27.82 9.05
C GLY A 202 -2.34 29.16 9.70
N PRO A 203 -2.13 29.20 11.05
CA PRO A 203 -2.12 28.01 11.93
C PRO A 203 -3.52 27.39 12.09
N ILE A 204 -3.60 26.06 11.94
CA ILE A 204 -4.82 25.27 12.13
C ILE A 204 -4.57 24.07 13.04
N SER A 205 -5.62 23.59 13.76
CA SER A 205 -5.53 22.38 14.59
C SER A 205 -5.61 21.12 13.72
N VAL A 206 -4.69 20.19 13.90
CA VAL A 206 -4.63 18.92 13.16
C VAL A 206 -4.34 17.74 14.08
N GLY A 207 -4.64 16.53 13.64
CA GLY A 207 -4.15 15.30 14.26
C GLY A 207 -2.79 14.94 13.67
N VAL A 208 -1.85 14.53 14.53
CA VAL A 208 -0.53 14.04 14.11
C VAL A 208 -0.21 12.74 14.82
N ARG A 209 0.36 11.77 14.09
CA ARG A 209 0.93 10.56 14.65
C ARG A 209 2.18 10.15 13.88
N LEU A 210 3.03 9.33 14.52
CA LEU A 210 4.17 8.76 13.81
C LEU A 210 3.72 7.61 12.89
N LYS A 211 4.50 7.34 11.86
CA LYS A 211 4.34 6.18 10.97
C LYS A 211 5.69 5.47 10.78
N GLY A 212 5.66 4.43 9.99
CA GLY A 212 6.79 3.56 9.72
C GLY A 212 6.69 2.26 10.54
N SER A 213 7.26 1.20 10.04
CA SER A 213 7.43 -0.09 10.72
C SER A 213 8.86 -0.58 10.48
N LEU A 214 9.05 -1.83 10.25
CA LEU A 214 10.35 -2.45 10.01
C LEU A 214 11.26 -1.60 9.12
N GLY A 215 12.43 -1.21 9.64
CA GLY A 215 13.44 -0.43 8.92
C GLY A 215 13.14 1.08 8.79
N SER A 216 11.88 1.49 8.65
CA SER A 216 11.50 2.89 8.40
C SER A 216 11.05 3.68 9.64
N PHE A 217 10.73 3.01 10.76
CA PHE A 217 10.34 3.70 12.00
C PHE A 217 11.52 4.47 12.61
N ARG A 218 11.27 5.71 12.98
CA ARG A 218 12.15 6.53 13.81
C ARG A 218 11.29 7.18 14.89
N ASP A 219 11.82 7.31 16.09
CA ASP A 219 11.16 8.00 17.21
C ASP A 219 11.06 9.52 16.96
N LEU A 220 10.31 10.20 17.87
CA LEU A 220 10.07 11.63 17.74
C LEU A 220 11.35 12.46 17.82
N ASP A 221 12.38 11.97 18.50
CA ASP A 221 13.62 12.73 18.76
C ASP A 221 14.69 12.49 17.65
N SER A 222 14.39 11.58 16.71
CA SER A 222 15.20 11.32 15.51
C SER A 222 14.59 12.00 14.27
N LYS A 223 14.33 11.26 13.20
CA LYS A 223 13.61 11.74 11.99
C LYS A 223 12.35 10.93 11.75
N PRO A 224 11.25 11.13 12.51
CA PRO A 224 10.04 10.34 12.39
C PRO A 224 9.33 10.59 11.07
N ALA A 225 8.83 9.54 10.43
CA ALA A 225 7.80 9.69 9.43
C ALA A 225 6.46 10.02 10.09
N LEU A 226 5.64 10.87 9.46
CA LEU A 226 4.42 11.41 10.07
C LEU A 226 3.19 11.17 9.20
N LYS A 227 2.05 10.94 9.86
CA LYS A 227 0.71 11.14 9.28
C LYS A 227 0.05 12.35 9.91
N ILE A 228 -0.43 13.26 9.08
CA ILE A 228 -1.13 14.49 9.46
C ILE A 228 -2.58 14.36 8.96
N ASP A 229 -3.52 14.55 9.87
CA ASP A 229 -4.97 14.47 9.63
C ASP A 229 -5.58 15.86 9.87
N ALA A 230 -5.86 16.58 8.78
CA ALA A 230 -6.28 17.98 8.84
C ALA A 230 -7.70 18.14 9.36
N ASP A 231 -8.60 17.20 9.10
CA ASP A 231 -10.01 17.31 9.49
C ASP A 231 -10.37 16.55 10.78
N ARG A 232 -9.36 16.02 11.49
CA ARG A 232 -9.59 15.20 12.68
C ARG A 232 -10.37 15.90 13.79
N TYR A 233 -10.15 17.19 13.97
CA TYR A 233 -10.78 17.98 15.02
C TYR A 233 -11.78 19.01 14.49
N VAL A 234 -11.65 19.38 13.22
CA VAL A 234 -12.53 20.31 12.54
C VAL A 234 -12.99 19.66 11.24
N PRO A 235 -14.25 19.21 11.15
CA PRO A 235 -14.79 18.58 9.94
C PRO A 235 -14.59 19.47 8.71
N GLY A 236 -14.18 18.86 7.61
CA GLY A 236 -14.00 19.56 6.34
C GLY A 236 -12.71 20.39 6.23
N GLN A 237 -11.94 20.52 7.30
CA GLN A 237 -10.69 21.30 7.25
C GLN A 237 -9.66 20.63 6.31
N ARG A 238 -9.00 21.46 5.50
CA ARG A 238 -8.05 21.01 4.46
C ARG A 238 -6.76 21.81 4.49
N ILE A 239 -5.69 21.16 4.06
CA ILE A 239 -4.39 21.77 3.75
C ILE A 239 -4.21 21.68 2.23
N PHE A 240 -4.34 22.80 1.52
CA PHE A 240 -4.30 22.84 0.05
C PHE A 240 -5.20 21.77 -0.61
N GLY A 241 -6.44 21.64 -0.12
CA GLY A 241 -7.41 20.65 -0.62
C GLY A 241 -7.21 19.23 -0.09
N GLN A 242 -6.16 18.94 0.69
CA GLN A 242 -5.90 17.62 1.25
C GLN A 242 -6.45 17.47 2.66
N ALA A 243 -7.20 16.39 2.91
CA ALA A 243 -7.66 16.01 4.26
C ALA A 243 -6.52 15.42 5.09
N LYS A 244 -5.65 14.66 4.44
CA LYS A 244 -4.50 14.01 5.08
C LYS A 244 -3.25 14.18 4.25
N LEU A 245 -2.11 14.21 4.94
CA LEU A 245 -0.79 14.23 4.33
C LEU A 245 0.10 13.19 5.00
N THR A 246 1.00 12.60 4.21
CA THR A 246 2.05 11.72 4.72
C THR A 246 3.41 12.35 4.48
N LEU A 247 4.26 12.37 5.52
CA LEU A 247 5.67 12.75 5.44
C LEU A 247 6.52 11.50 5.63
N ASN A 248 7.18 11.01 4.57
CA ASN A 248 8.15 9.92 4.64
C ASN A 248 9.55 10.47 4.91
N ASN A 249 10.32 9.76 5.72
CA ASN A 249 11.61 10.18 6.24
C ASN A 249 12.82 9.71 5.41
N PHE A 250 12.62 8.98 4.32
CA PHE A 250 13.66 8.38 3.48
C PHE A 250 14.60 7.42 4.21
N ALA A 251 14.13 6.74 5.27
CA ALA A 251 14.97 5.82 6.02
C ALA A 251 15.45 4.62 5.19
N GLN A 252 14.68 4.21 4.17
CA GLN A 252 14.97 3.08 3.28
C GLN A 252 15.36 3.52 1.85
N ASP A 253 15.38 4.83 1.56
CA ASP A 253 15.73 5.37 0.24
C ASP A 253 16.85 6.41 0.34
N PRO A 254 18.12 5.99 0.30
CA PRO A 254 19.26 6.91 0.29
C PRO A 254 19.34 7.76 -0.99
N SER A 255 18.71 7.33 -2.09
CA SER A 255 18.65 8.06 -3.35
C SER A 255 17.65 9.21 -3.34
N THR A 256 16.65 9.14 -2.44
CA THR A 256 15.52 10.08 -2.31
C THR A 256 14.59 10.19 -3.52
N ILE A 257 14.68 9.26 -4.47
CA ILE A 257 13.92 9.26 -5.72
C ILE A 257 13.07 7.99 -5.94
N HIS A 258 13.19 6.94 -5.11
CA HIS A 258 12.53 5.65 -5.36
C HIS A 258 11.01 5.81 -5.52
N GLU A 259 10.35 6.45 -4.55
CA GLU A 259 8.91 6.64 -4.62
C GLU A 259 8.52 7.56 -5.79
N TRP A 260 9.33 8.60 -6.11
CA TRP A 260 9.06 9.44 -7.28
C TRP A 260 9.16 8.63 -8.58
N LEU A 261 10.26 7.91 -8.78
CA LEU A 261 10.52 7.14 -10.00
C LEU A 261 9.47 6.03 -10.19
N GLY A 262 9.18 5.29 -9.14
CA GLY A 262 8.18 4.22 -9.15
C GLY A 262 6.78 4.73 -9.46
N TYR A 263 6.30 5.78 -8.76
CA TYR A 263 4.95 6.31 -9.02
C TYR A 263 4.82 6.98 -10.39
N GLN A 264 5.91 7.52 -10.99
CA GLN A 264 5.87 7.94 -12.39
C GLN A 264 5.66 6.75 -13.33
N ILE A 265 6.30 5.62 -13.08
CA ILE A 265 6.14 4.39 -13.88
C ILE A 265 4.71 3.87 -13.73
N TYR A 266 4.20 3.70 -12.49
CA TYR A 266 2.83 3.24 -12.24
C TYR A 266 1.79 4.13 -12.92
N GLY A 267 1.90 5.45 -12.74
CA GLY A 267 0.99 6.42 -13.36
C GLY A 267 0.97 6.34 -14.89
N ALA A 268 2.15 6.21 -15.52
CA ALA A 268 2.26 6.06 -16.97
C ALA A 268 1.67 4.74 -17.52
N LEU A 269 1.53 3.74 -16.64
CA LEU A 269 0.88 2.45 -16.93
C LEU A 269 -0.62 2.45 -16.60
N GLY A 270 -1.18 3.59 -16.18
CA GLY A 270 -2.59 3.71 -15.79
C GLY A 270 -2.92 3.04 -14.45
N VAL A 271 -1.92 2.77 -13.62
CA VAL A 271 -2.10 2.32 -12.23
C VAL A 271 -2.23 3.56 -11.35
N PRO A 272 -3.28 3.68 -10.50
CA PRO A 272 -3.43 4.79 -9.59
C PRO A 272 -2.22 4.94 -8.65
N ALA A 273 -1.60 6.10 -8.67
CA ALA A 273 -0.41 6.41 -7.88
C ALA A 273 -0.55 7.80 -7.23
N PRO A 274 -0.10 7.97 -5.96
CA PRO A 274 -0.19 9.25 -5.28
C PRO A 274 0.71 10.31 -5.91
N ARG A 275 0.27 11.56 -5.89
CA ARG A 275 1.14 12.71 -6.17
C ARG A 275 2.11 12.91 -5.01
N LEU A 276 3.28 13.43 -5.31
CA LEU A 276 4.28 13.69 -4.30
C LEU A 276 5.10 14.95 -4.59
N SER A 277 5.75 15.45 -3.55
CA SER A 277 6.74 16.51 -3.59
C SER A 277 7.66 16.42 -2.37
N TYR A 278 8.35 17.50 -2.05
CA TYR A 278 9.23 17.56 -0.88
C TYR A 278 8.75 18.66 0.07
N ALA A 279 9.00 18.48 1.36
CA ALA A 279 8.68 19.46 2.39
C ALA A 279 9.80 19.55 3.42
N ASN A 280 10.08 20.75 3.91
CA ASN A 280 10.93 20.99 5.07
C ASN A 280 10.07 21.04 6.32
N LEU A 281 10.41 20.24 7.32
CA LEU A 281 9.67 20.17 8.58
C LEU A 281 10.42 20.94 9.68
N THR A 282 9.71 21.86 10.32
CA THR A 282 10.10 22.44 11.61
C THR A 282 9.13 21.95 12.67
N LEU A 283 9.61 21.24 13.68
CA LEU A 283 8.84 20.80 14.84
C LEU A 283 9.17 21.72 16.01
N ASN A 284 8.18 22.45 16.51
CA ASN A 284 8.34 23.52 17.47
C ASN A 284 9.35 24.56 16.95
N THR A 285 10.59 24.51 17.41
CA THR A 285 11.69 25.40 16.98
C THR A 285 12.85 24.66 16.29
N ALA A 286 12.80 23.33 16.29
CA ALA A 286 13.86 22.50 15.72
C ALA A 286 13.57 22.14 14.24
N SER A 287 14.59 22.29 13.39
CA SER A 287 14.51 21.82 12.02
C SER A 287 14.71 20.31 11.98
N TYR A 288 13.78 19.60 11.34
CA TYR A 288 13.84 18.15 11.09
C TYR A 288 14.24 17.82 9.64
N GLY A 289 14.62 18.85 8.86
CA GLY A 289 15.10 18.70 7.50
C GLY A 289 14.01 18.37 6.48
N THR A 290 14.40 17.74 5.36
CA THR A 290 13.56 17.49 4.20
C THR A 290 12.87 16.12 4.29
N TYR A 291 11.61 16.09 3.95
CA TYR A 291 10.73 14.89 3.89
C TYR A 291 10.15 14.74 2.49
N LEU A 292 9.79 13.50 2.13
CA LEU A 292 8.87 13.27 1.03
C LEU A 292 7.45 13.56 1.51
N LEU A 293 6.75 14.42 0.78
CA LEU A 293 5.35 14.76 1.01
C LEU A 293 4.48 13.99 0.04
N LEU A 294 3.62 13.11 0.56
CA LEU A 294 2.75 12.23 -0.23
C LEU A 294 1.28 12.60 -0.06
N GLU A 295 0.56 12.53 -1.16
CA GLU A 295 -0.91 12.52 -1.19
C GLU A 295 -1.44 11.25 -0.50
N ASP A 296 -2.57 11.36 0.20
CA ASP A 296 -3.24 10.21 0.81
C ASP A 296 -4.02 9.42 -0.25
N ASN A 297 -3.43 8.31 -0.74
CA ASN A 297 -4.04 7.42 -1.72
C ASN A 297 -5.16 6.52 -1.15
N THR A 298 -5.46 6.63 0.14
CA THR A 298 -6.60 5.95 0.78
C THR A 298 -7.83 6.84 0.93
N SER A 299 -7.72 8.12 0.60
CA SER A 299 -8.82 9.07 0.71
C SER A 299 -9.91 8.83 -0.34
N SER A 300 -11.17 9.08 0.02
CA SER A 300 -12.30 8.98 -0.92
C SER A 300 -12.11 9.92 -2.13
N ALA A 301 -11.42 11.04 -1.94
CA ALA A 301 -11.11 11.98 -3.03
C ALA A 301 -10.16 11.37 -4.06
N PHE A 302 -9.09 10.71 -3.60
CA PHE A 302 -8.16 9.99 -4.48
C PHE A 302 -8.87 8.81 -5.16
N LEU A 303 -9.58 8.00 -4.40
CA LEU A 303 -10.28 6.82 -4.93
C LEU A 303 -11.36 7.18 -5.96
N GLY A 304 -12.09 8.28 -5.74
CA GLY A 304 -13.09 8.76 -6.67
C GLY A 304 -12.52 9.29 -8.00
N GLN A 305 -11.23 9.68 -8.04
CA GLN A 305 -10.53 9.99 -9.30
C GLN A 305 -9.97 8.73 -9.96
N ALA A 306 -9.48 7.80 -9.15
CA ALA A 306 -8.82 6.58 -9.61
C ALA A 306 -9.81 5.53 -10.13
N PHE A 307 -10.98 5.42 -9.52
CA PHE A 307 -11.96 4.37 -9.78
C PHE A 307 -13.37 4.94 -9.92
N LYS A 308 -14.20 4.27 -10.73
CA LYS A 308 -15.61 4.67 -10.92
C LYS A 308 -16.42 4.52 -9.64
N THR A 309 -16.21 3.42 -8.92
CA THR A 309 -16.86 3.11 -7.65
C THR A 309 -15.88 2.45 -6.70
N THR A 310 -16.14 2.55 -5.40
CA THR A 310 -15.36 1.91 -4.34
C THR A 310 -16.31 1.29 -3.33
N GLN A 311 -16.43 -0.03 -3.35
CA GLN A 311 -17.11 -0.79 -2.30
C GLN A 311 -16.21 -0.89 -1.06
N GLY A 312 -14.90 -1.12 -1.27
CA GLY A 312 -13.94 -1.25 -0.18
C GLY A 312 -12.49 -1.04 -0.63
N LEU A 313 -11.69 -0.61 0.34
CA LEU A 313 -10.24 -0.53 0.25
C LEU A 313 -9.63 -1.16 1.50
N TYR A 314 -8.71 -2.09 1.30
CA TYR A 314 -8.12 -2.89 2.37
C TYR A 314 -6.60 -2.85 2.29
N GLU A 315 -5.96 -2.74 3.46
CA GLU A 315 -4.51 -2.85 3.62
C GLU A 315 -4.21 -4.11 4.42
N PRO A 316 -3.66 -5.16 3.78
CA PRO A 316 -3.20 -6.34 4.50
C PRO A 316 -2.02 -6.02 5.41
N ALA A 317 -1.91 -6.71 6.55
CA ALA A 317 -0.73 -6.62 7.38
C ALA A 317 0.48 -7.24 6.67
N GLU A 318 1.69 -6.85 7.08
CA GLU A 318 2.94 -7.42 6.55
C GLU A 318 2.91 -8.96 6.58
N GLY A 319 3.23 -9.58 5.46
CA GLY A 319 3.20 -11.02 5.28
C GLY A 319 1.81 -11.64 5.13
N ALA A 320 0.75 -10.87 5.30
CA ALA A 320 -0.60 -11.36 5.08
C ALA A 320 -0.90 -11.54 3.58
N ASP A 321 -1.77 -12.49 3.27
CA ASP A 321 -2.12 -12.87 1.90
C ASP A 321 -3.64 -12.95 1.71
N LEU A 322 -4.08 -12.99 0.46
CA LEU A 322 -5.49 -13.14 0.09
C LEU A 322 -5.93 -14.62 0.29
N VAL A 323 -5.98 -15.03 1.57
CA VAL A 323 -6.45 -16.35 2.01
C VAL A 323 -7.56 -16.19 3.06
N PRO A 324 -8.52 -17.13 3.14
CA PRO A 324 -9.73 -16.95 3.95
C PRO A 324 -9.48 -16.62 5.41
N GLU A 325 -8.45 -17.19 6.01
CA GLU A 325 -8.10 -17.02 7.42
C GLU A 325 -7.55 -15.63 7.73
N GLN A 326 -6.93 -14.97 6.74
CA GLN A 326 -6.27 -13.67 6.92
C GLN A 326 -7.13 -12.49 6.46
N VAL A 327 -8.02 -12.68 5.49
CA VAL A 327 -8.90 -11.61 4.98
C VAL A 327 -9.64 -10.84 6.08
N PRO A 328 -10.20 -11.47 7.14
CA PRO A 328 -10.86 -10.71 8.21
C PRO A 328 -9.93 -9.85 9.08
N THR A 329 -8.62 -10.00 8.95
CA THR A 329 -7.61 -9.23 9.70
C THR A 329 -7.10 -8.01 8.96
N PHE A 330 -7.53 -7.79 7.72
CA PHE A 330 -7.08 -6.65 6.92
C PHE A 330 -7.58 -5.33 7.50
N ASP A 331 -6.72 -4.32 7.51
CA ASP A 331 -7.10 -2.97 7.93
C ASP A 331 -8.01 -2.34 6.86
N VAL A 332 -9.23 -2.01 7.25
CA VAL A 332 -10.25 -1.44 6.35
C VAL A 332 -10.06 0.06 6.26
N LYS A 333 -9.57 0.54 5.13
CA LYS A 333 -9.41 1.99 4.87
C LYS A 333 -10.70 2.63 4.39
N GLN A 334 -11.51 1.89 3.63
CA GLN A 334 -12.83 2.30 3.14
C GLN A 334 -13.77 1.08 3.11
N GLY A 335 -15.06 1.29 3.34
CA GLY A 335 -16.09 0.25 3.26
C GLY A 335 -16.46 -0.39 4.60
N SER A 336 -17.00 -1.61 4.54
CA SER A 336 -17.45 -2.33 5.75
C SER A 336 -16.31 -3.03 6.45
N SER A 337 -16.17 -2.84 7.75
CA SER A 337 -15.22 -3.56 8.61
C SER A 337 -15.71 -4.96 9.04
N THR A 338 -16.91 -5.37 8.63
CA THR A 338 -17.54 -6.64 9.03
C THR A 338 -18.01 -7.49 7.86
N ASP A 339 -18.04 -6.96 6.64
CA ASP A 339 -18.43 -7.69 5.44
C ASP A 339 -17.23 -7.83 4.49
N PHE A 340 -16.64 -9.02 4.51
CA PHE A 340 -15.54 -9.42 3.65
C PHE A 340 -15.96 -10.41 2.56
N SER A 341 -17.27 -10.59 2.32
CA SER A 341 -17.81 -11.63 1.44
C SER A 341 -17.21 -11.57 0.02
N ALA A 342 -17.02 -10.39 -0.54
CA ALA A 342 -16.44 -10.21 -1.86
C ALA A 342 -14.96 -10.64 -1.92
N LEU A 343 -14.16 -10.30 -0.90
CA LEU A 343 -12.77 -10.78 -0.80
C LEU A 343 -12.69 -12.29 -0.57
N LEU A 344 -13.55 -12.84 0.30
CA LEU A 344 -13.62 -14.27 0.56
C LEU A 344 -14.00 -15.07 -0.70
N ALA A 345 -14.89 -14.52 -1.55
CA ALA A 345 -15.24 -15.14 -2.82
C ALA A 345 -14.06 -15.27 -3.81
N ILE A 346 -12.93 -14.58 -3.55
CA ILE A 346 -11.67 -14.72 -4.29
C ILE A 346 -10.67 -15.57 -3.51
N ALA A 347 -10.57 -15.36 -2.20
CA ALA A 347 -9.62 -16.05 -1.33
C ALA A 347 -9.90 -17.55 -1.19
N GLU A 348 -11.17 -17.95 -1.04
CA GLU A 348 -11.55 -19.35 -0.90
C GLU A 348 -11.13 -20.22 -2.12
N PRO A 349 -11.45 -19.86 -3.38
CA PRO A 349 -10.95 -20.59 -4.54
C PRO A 349 -9.43 -20.59 -4.64
N THR A 350 -8.77 -19.53 -4.19
CA THR A 350 -7.30 -19.42 -4.22
C THR A 350 -6.63 -20.50 -3.36
N VAL A 351 -7.30 -20.98 -2.31
CA VAL A 351 -6.81 -22.06 -1.45
C VAL A 351 -7.39 -23.43 -1.85
N SER A 352 -8.71 -23.51 -2.14
CA SER A 352 -9.43 -24.77 -2.24
C SER A 352 -9.63 -25.32 -3.65
N ALA A 353 -9.57 -24.47 -4.69
CA ALA A 353 -9.79 -24.92 -6.07
C ALA A 353 -8.60 -25.74 -6.61
N THR A 354 -8.88 -26.72 -7.47
CA THR A 354 -7.81 -27.39 -8.22
C THR A 354 -7.11 -26.42 -9.17
N ARG A 355 -5.94 -26.81 -9.67
CA ARG A 355 -5.16 -26.01 -10.62
C ARG A 355 -6.01 -25.59 -11.84
N GLU A 356 -6.77 -26.54 -12.41
CA GLU A 356 -7.57 -26.35 -13.62
C GLU A 356 -8.84 -25.51 -13.38
N GLN A 357 -9.32 -25.44 -12.15
CA GLN A 357 -10.56 -24.74 -11.78
C GLN A 357 -10.33 -23.32 -11.29
N TRP A 358 -9.15 -23.05 -10.72
CA TRP A 358 -8.87 -21.81 -9.99
C TRP A 358 -9.11 -20.56 -10.83
N PHE A 359 -8.46 -20.45 -11.99
CA PHE A 359 -8.58 -19.26 -12.83
C PHE A 359 -10.00 -19.00 -13.27
N THR A 360 -10.72 -20.06 -13.68
CA THR A 360 -12.14 -19.96 -14.06
C THR A 360 -13.03 -19.49 -12.92
N ALA A 361 -12.71 -19.86 -11.68
CA ALA A 361 -13.51 -19.48 -10.51
C ALA A 361 -13.39 -17.99 -10.14
N ILE A 362 -12.27 -17.33 -10.49
CA ILE A 362 -12.01 -15.97 -10.04
C ILE A 362 -11.76 -14.95 -11.17
N LYS A 363 -11.63 -15.36 -12.43
CA LYS A 363 -11.28 -14.48 -13.55
C LYS A 363 -12.23 -13.28 -13.76
N ASP A 364 -13.50 -13.43 -13.36
CA ASP A 364 -14.50 -12.36 -13.47
C ASP A 364 -14.62 -11.52 -12.18
N LYS A 365 -13.89 -11.90 -11.11
CA LYS A 365 -13.84 -11.20 -9.83
C LYS A 365 -12.54 -10.44 -9.61
N VAL A 366 -11.55 -10.65 -10.46
CA VAL A 366 -10.23 -9.99 -10.41
C VAL A 366 -9.96 -9.34 -11.74
N ASP A 367 -9.63 -8.06 -11.75
CA ASP A 367 -9.11 -7.37 -12.91
C ASP A 367 -7.65 -7.79 -13.13
N PHE A 368 -7.48 -8.99 -13.71
CA PHE A 368 -6.14 -9.56 -13.92
C PHE A 368 -5.24 -8.68 -14.75
N ALA A 369 -5.78 -7.94 -15.73
CA ALA A 369 -4.96 -7.03 -16.53
C ALA A 369 -4.34 -5.93 -15.67
N GLN A 370 -5.10 -5.38 -14.72
CA GLN A 370 -4.62 -4.35 -13.80
C GLN A 370 -3.73 -4.93 -12.70
N VAL A 371 -4.13 -6.03 -12.06
CA VAL A 371 -3.36 -6.69 -10.98
C VAL A 371 -2.00 -7.16 -11.51
N LEU A 372 -1.96 -7.84 -12.65
CA LEU A 372 -0.71 -8.33 -13.23
C LEU A 372 0.20 -7.19 -13.70
N ARG A 373 -0.37 -6.07 -14.15
CA ARG A 373 0.41 -4.86 -14.48
C ARG A 373 1.08 -4.25 -13.27
N VAL A 374 0.39 -4.21 -12.12
CA VAL A 374 1.01 -3.78 -10.84
C VAL A 374 2.17 -4.71 -10.51
N GLN A 375 1.95 -6.01 -10.51
CA GLN A 375 2.97 -7.00 -10.16
C GLN A 375 4.17 -7.02 -11.12
N ALA A 376 3.93 -6.83 -12.42
CA ALA A 376 4.99 -6.70 -13.40
C ALA A 376 5.83 -5.43 -13.17
N THR A 377 5.19 -4.35 -12.69
CA THR A 377 5.88 -3.11 -12.34
C THR A 377 6.72 -3.29 -11.08
N ASP A 378 6.21 -3.96 -10.02
CA ASP A 378 6.96 -4.29 -8.81
C ASP A 378 8.25 -5.06 -9.16
N ILE A 379 8.16 -6.05 -10.04
CA ILE A 379 9.29 -6.87 -10.47
C ILE A 379 10.31 -6.06 -11.27
N ILE A 380 9.87 -5.21 -12.19
CA ILE A 380 10.76 -4.34 -12.98
C ILE A 380 11.41 -3.26 -12.10
N ALA A 381 10.65 -2.70 -11.18
CA ALA A 381 11.18 -1.77 -10.18
C ALA A 381 12.08 -2.46 -9.14
N GLY A 382 12.10 -3.80 -9.09
CA GLY A 382 12.89 -4.52 -8.10
C GLY A 382 12.45 -4.23 -6.67
N ASP A 383 11.13 -4.29 -6.41
CA ASP A 383 10.55 -4.03 -5.10
C ASP A 383 10.46 -5.32 -4.27
N PRO A 384 11.33 -5.52 -3.25
CA PRO A 384 11.31 -6.70 -2.42
C PRO A 384 10.13 -6.72 -1.44
N ASP A 385 9.56 -5.55 -1.12
CA ASP A 385 8.46 -5.40 -0.17
C ASP A 385 7.08 -5.67 -0.81
N GLY A 386 7.00 -5.66 -2.14
CA GLY A 386 5.75 -5.85 -2.87
C GLY A 386 5.06 -7.19 -2.60
N TYR A 387 3.83 -7.31 -3.10
CA TYR A 387 2.99 -8.51 -2.93
C TYR A 387 3.67 -9.80 -3.43
N SER A 388 4.43 -9.71 -4.53
CA SER A 388 5.08 -10.88 -5.13
C SER A 388 6.11 -11.53 -4.20
N GLN A 389 6.79 -10.75 -3.35
CA GLN A 389 7.88 -11.22 -2.49
C GLN A 389 7.50 -11.19 -1.01
N ALA A 390 7.50 -10.04 -0.36
CA ALA A 390 7.23 -9.94 1.07
C ALA A 390 5.73 -10.01 1.41
N ARG A 391 4.83 -9.89 0.44
CA ARG A 391 3.38 -9.74 0.69
C ARG A 391 3.11 -8.58 1.63
N ASN A 392 3.77 -7.46 1.34
CA ASN A 392 3.69 -6.21 2.08
C ASN A 392 3.39 -5.07 1.10
N ASN A 393 3.16 -3.88 1.59
CA ASN A 393 3.07 -2.64 0.82
C ASN A 393 2.13 -2.67 -0.39
N TYR A 394 0.95 -3.28 -0.27
CA TYR A 394 -0.08 -3.27 -1.30
C TYR A 394 -1.46 -2.97 -0.72
N LEU A 395 -2.31 -2.40 -1.54
CA LEU A 395 -3.71 -2.13 -1.22
C LEU A 395 -4.62 -2.92 -2.16
N LEU A 396 -5.71 -3.45 -1.62
CA LEU A 396 -6.75 -4.17 -2.35
C LEU A 396 -7.99 -3.30 -2.46
N HIS A 397 -8.35 -2.93 -3.68
CA HIS A 397 -9.54 -2.16 -3.99
C HIS A 397 -10.63 -3.07 -4.56
N LEU A 398 -11.86 -2.95 -4.04
CA LEU A 398 -13.07 -3.56 -4.61
C LEU A 398 -13.98 -2.47 -5.15
N ASP A 399 -14.49 -2.66 -6.37
CA ASP A 399 -15.58 -1.85 -6.89
C ASP A 399 -16.96 -2.39 -6.45
N ASP A 400 -18.04 -1.68 -6.77
CA ASP A 400 -19.41 -2.08 -6.39
C ASP A 400 -19.89 -3.39 -7.06
N ALA A 401 -19.21 -3.87 -8.08
CA ALA A 401 -19.42 -5.18 -8.67
C ALA A 401 -18.61 -6.31 -7.98
N GLY A 402 -17.81 -5.98 -6.97
CA GLY A 402 -16.92 -6.91 -6.27
C GLY A 402 -15.68 -7.29 -7.06
N VAL A 403 -15.26 -6.47 -8.04
CA VAL A 403 -14.06 -6.73 -8.84
C VAL A 403 -12.83 -6.16 -8.12
N LEU A 404 -11.86 -7.05 -7.88
CA LEU A 404 -10.60 -6.73 -7.19
C LEU A 404 -9.60 -6.05 -8.13
N ARG A 405 -8.95 -5.00 -7.63
CA ARG A 405 -7.76 -4.36 -8.18
C ARG A 405 -6.70 -4.17 -7.11
N MET A 406 -5.45 -3.98 -7.51
CA MET A 406 -4.34 -3.64 -6.61
C MET A 406 -3.86 -2.21 -6.82
N MET A 407 -3.32 -1.62 -5.76
CA MET A 407 -2.57 -0.36 -5.83
C MET A 407 -1.24 -0.52 -5.08
N PRO A 408 -0.16 0.11 -5.57
CA PRO A 408 1.13 0.15 -4.87
C PRO A 408 1.05 1.08 -3.66
N TRP A 409 1.82 0.75 -2.64
CA TRP A 409 1.99 1.54 -1.43
C TRP A 409 3.39 1.32 -0.86
N GLY A 410 4.06 2.36 -0.30
CA GLY A 410 5.32 2.21 0.42
C GLY A 410 6.46 1.59 -0.41
N ILE A 411 6.66 2.06 -1.64
CA ILE A 411 7.61 1.52 -2.61
C ILE A 411 9.03 2.11 -2.44
N ASP A 412 9.38 2.58 -1.25
CA ASP A 412 10.68 3.20 -0.95
C ASP A 412 11.85 2.21 -0.95
N ALA A 413 11.60 0.90 -0.83
CA ALA A 413 12.61 -0.14 -0.97
C ALA A 413 12.88 -0.59 -2.43
N SER A 414 12.18 -0.03 -3.42
CA SER A 414 12.34 -0.37 -4.84
C SER A 414 13.75 -0.07 -5.37
N PHE A 415 14.08 -0.59 -6.53
CA PHE A 415 15.35 -0.41 -7.26
C PHE A 415 16.58 -0.90 -6.50
N SER A 416 16.40 -1.81 -5.55
CA SER A 416 17.48 -2.33 -4.70
C SER A 416 18.05 -3.66 -5.18
N ALA A 417 17.24 -4.53 -5.79
CA ALA A 417 17.64 -5.86 -6.22
C ALA A 417 16.82 -6.40 -7.40
N PRO A 418 17.33 -7.38 -8.15
CA PRO A 418 16.56 -8.08 -9.16
C PRO A 418 15.53 -9.02 -8.53
N MET A 419 14.30 -9.03 -9.09
CA MET A 419 13.22 -9.91 -8.64
C MET A 419 12.98 -11.07 -9.62
N PRO A 420 12.57 -12.27 -9.14
CA PRO A 420 12.24 -13.39 -10.00
C PRO A 420 10.95 -13.15 -10.80
N PHE A 421 10.91 -13.56 -12.08
CA PHE A 421 9.76 -13.34 -12.95
C PHE A 421 8.63 -14.35 -12.81
N LEU A 422 8.96 -15.58 -12.45
CA LEU A 422 8.04 -16.73 -12.41
C LEU A 422 8.00 -17.39 -11.03
N LYS A 423 8.43 -16.67 -10.00
CA LYS A 423 8.32 -17.09 -8.60
C LYS A 423 7.67 -15.97 -7.79
N ALA A 424 6.68 -16.29 -7.00
CA ALA A 424 6.04 -15.36 -6.10
C ALA A 424 5.63 -16.05 -4.80
N ASN A 425 5.77 -15.33 -3.70
CA ASN A 425 5.28 -15.77 -2.39
C ASN A 425 3.78 -15.42 -2.23
N GLY A 426 3.32 -14.34 -2.90
CA GLY A 426 1.91 -13.96 -2.93
C GLY A 426 1.06 -14.99 -3.64
N ARG A 427 0.09 -15.55 -2.92
CA ARG A 427 -0.69 -16.73 -3.35
C ARG A 427 -1.43 -16.54 -4.67
N LEU A 428 -2.03 -15.35 -4.87
CA LEU A 428 -2.77 -15.05 -6.11
C LEU A 428 -1.84 -15.16 -7.34
N LEU A 429 -0.63 -14.61 -7.24
CA LEU A 429 0.35 -14.62 -8.33
C LEU A 429 1.01 -16.02 -8.49
N ALA A 430 1.30 -16.71 -7.38
CA ALA A 430 1.81 -18.08 -7.42
C ALA A 430 0.82 -19.01 -8.13
N ARG A 431 -0.47 -18.90 -7.84
CA ARG A 431 -1.54 -19.65 -8.51
C ARG A 431 -1.67 -19.29 -10.00
N CYS A 432 -1.43 -18.02 -10.33
CA CYS A 432 -1.39 -17.57 -11.73
C CYS A 432 -0.30 -18.30 -12.52
N PHE A 433 0.87 -18.52 -11.93
CA PHE A 433 1.96 -19.26 -12.58
C PHE A 433 1.70 -20.76 -12.75
N GLU A 434 0.79 -21.31 -11.96
CA GLU A 434 0.34 -22.69 -12.11
C GLU A 434 -0.69 -22.86 -13.25
N ASP A 435 -1.42 -21.82 -13.63
CA ASP A 435 -2.46 -21.84 -14.65
C ASP A 435 -1.95 -21.30 -16.00
N LYS A 436 -2.10 -22.09 -17.06
CA LYS A 436 -1.61 -21.75 -18.39
C LYS A 436 -2.22 -20.45 -18.98
N ALA A 437 -3.51 -20.22 -18.74
CA ALA A 437 -4.20 -19.04 -19.27
C ALA A 437 -3.78 -17.78 -18.51
N CYS A 438 -3.65 -17.85 -17.17
CA CYS A 438 -3.17 -16.76 -16.36
C CYS A 438 -1.69 -16.46 -16.63
N THR A 439 -0.84 -17.47 -16.77
CA THR A 439 0.57 -17.28 -17.17
C THR A 439 0.71 -16.55 -18.50
N ALA A 440 -0.16 -16.84 -19.48
CA ALA A 440 -0.16 -16.12 -20.76
C ALA A 440 -0.52 -14.62 -20.58
N LEU A 441 -1.46 -14.31 -19.69
CA LEU A 441 -1.77 -12.90 -19.32
C LEU A 441 -0.59 -12.24 -18.60
N TRP A 442 0.09 -12.97 -17.72
CA TRP A 442 1.29 -12.50 -17.02
C TRP A 442 2.41 -12.10 -17.98
N LEU A 443 2.74 -12.97 -18.94
CA LEU A 443 3.77 -12.69 -19.95
C LEU A 443 3.39 -11.47 -20.82
N THR A 444 2.10 -11.31 -21.12
CA THR A 444 1.59 -10.12 -21.83
C THR A 444 1.80 -8.87 -20.98
N ALA A 445 1.47 -8.91 -19.69
CA ALA A 445 1.66 -7.78 -18.78
C ALA A 445 3.14 -7.40 -18.64
N LEU A 446 4.04 -8.39 -18.49
CA LEU A 446 5.49 -8.15 -18.46
C LEU A 446 5.99 -7.46 -19.72
N ASP A 447 5.55 -7.92 -20.90
CA ASP A 447 5.94 -7.33 -22.19
C ASP A 447 5.44 -5.88 -22.35
N GLU A 448 4.19 -5.63 -21.98
CA GLU A 448 3.59 -4.28 -22.01
C GLU A 448 4.34 -3.32 -21.08
N VAL A 449 4.58 -3.73 -19.82
CA VAL A 449 5.27 -2.92 -18.82
C VAL A 449 6.70 -2.66 -19.24
N GLN A 450 7.44 -3.70 -19.66
CA GLN A 450 8.82 -3.57 -20.12
C GLN A 450 8.94 -2.58 -21.29
N LYS A 451 8.07 -2.69 -22.30
CA LYS A 451 8.06 -1.76 -23.45
C LYS A 451 7.78 -0.33 -22.99
N LYS A 452 6.77 -0.15 -22.13
CA LYS A 452 6.41 1.18 -21.64
C LYS A 452 7.51 1.81 -20.81
N VAL A 453 8.15 1.06 -19.90
CA VAL A 453 9.25 1.58 -19.09
C VAL A 453 10.47 1.89 -19.94
N LYS A 454 10.81 1.09 -20.95
CA LYS A 454 11.87 1.41 -21.92
C LYS A 454 11.57 2.70 -22.69
N GLU A 455 10.33 2.90 -23.14
CA GLU A 455 9.89 4.14 -23.79
C GLU A 455 10.07 5.35 -22.87
N LEU A 456 9.63 5.24 -21.61
CA LEU A 456 9.77 6.30 -20.60
C LEU A 456 11.24 6.61 -20.29
N SER A 457 12.08 5.56 -20.20
CA SER A 457 13.50 5.67 -19.91
C SER A 457 14.28 6.33 -21.06
N ALA A 458 13.89 6.06 -22.30
CA ALA A 458 14.43 6.72 -23.47
C ALA A 458 13.94 8.17 -23.61
N GLY A 459 12.85 8.53 -22.96
CA GLY A 459 12.32 9.88 -22.86
C GLY A 459 12.93 10.69 -21.71
N GLU A 460 12.09 11.40 -20.98
CA GLU A 460 12.53 12.33 -19.92
C GLU A 460 12.62 11.71 -18.54
N LEU A 461 12.12 10.48 -18.32
CA LEU A 461 11.98 9.90 -16.99
C LEU A 461 13.32 9.86 -16.24
N LEU A 462 14.36 9.25 -16.83
CA LEU A 462 15.65 9.09 -16.18
C LEU A 462 16.43 10.40 -16.08
N SER A 463 16.30 11.32 -17.05
CA SER A 463 16.89 12.64 -16.96
C SER A 463 16.25 13.49 -15.85
N ASN A 464 14.95 13.37 -15.67
CA ASN A 464 14.21 13.99 -14.57
C ASN A 464 14.57 13.37 -13.21
N ALA A 465 14.75 12.05 -13.12
CA ALA A 465 15.24 11.38 -11.92
C ALA A 465 16.61 11.92 -11.49
N ARG A 466 17.57 12.03 -12.40
CA ARG A 466 18.90 12.62 -12.15
C ARG A 466 18.81 14.08 -11.72
N LYS A 467 17.99 14.87 -12.39
CA LYS A 467 17.74 16.27 -12.03
C LYS A 467 17.18 16.38 -10.61
N LEU A 468 16.24 15.50 -10.26
CA LEU A 468 15.63 15.49 -8.94
C LEU A 468 16.62 15.10 -7.86
N ALA A 469 17.44 14.06 -8.09
CA ALA A 469 18.53 13.69 -7.18
C ALA A 469 19.51 14.84 -6.94
N GLY A 470 19.91 15.56 -7.99
CA GLY A 470 20.77 16.75 -7.87
C GLY A 470 20.14 17.91 -7.07
N LEU A 471 18.82 18.12 -7.20
CA LEU A 471 18.08 19.07 -6.36
C LEU A 471 18.00 18.59 -4.91
N ASN A 472 17.78 17.30 -4.70
CA ASN A 472 17.68 16.72 -3.36
C ASN A 472 19.03 16.73 -2.63
N ALA A 473 20.13 16.45 -3.31
CA ALA A 473 21.46 16.60 -2.71
C ALA A 473 21.67 18.00 -2.11
N GLN A 474 21.13 19.05 -2.74
CA GLN A 474 21.17 20.42 -2.20
C GLN A 474 20.19 20.61 -1.03
N ARG A 475 18.97 20.06 -1.12
CA ARG A 475 17.94 20.14 -0.07
C ARG A 475 18.38 19.47 1.22
N PHE A 476 19.07 18.34 1.11
CA PHE A 476 19.54 17.53 2.25
C PHE A 476 20.92 17.96 2.78
N ALA A 477 21.64 18.86 2.12
CA ALA A 477 23.01 19.24 2.49
C ALA A 477 23.16 19.75 3.94
N SER A 478 22.11 20.31 4.54
CA SER A 478 22.06 20.77 5.92
C SER A 478 21.18 19.92 6.85
N ASP A 479 20.68 18.79 6.38
CA ASP A 479 19.81 17.91 7.17
C ASP A 479 20.65 17.03 8.12
N THR A 480 20.62 17.35 9.40
CA THR A 480 21.38 16.64 10.45
C THR A 480 20.61 15.49 11.10
N HIS A 481 19.35 15.28 10.73
CA HIS A 481 18.50 14.22 11.27
C HIS A 481 18.36 13.02 10.32
N TRP A 482 18.91 13.13 9.11
CA TRP A 482 18.84 12.05 8.13
C TRP A 482 19.94 11.02 8.34
N ASP A 483 19.62 9.74 8.21
CA ASP A 483 20.54 8.63 8.49
C ASP A 483 21.60 8.39 7.39
N HIS A 484 21.45 9.02 6.24
CA HIS A 484 22.32 8.87 5.07
C HIS A 484 23.13 10.14 4.79
N VAL A 485 23.97 10.10 3.76
CA VAL A 485 24.90 11.20 3.42
C VAL A 485 24.43 11.93 2.17
N ALA A 486 24.16 13.23 2.30
CA ALA A 486 23.63 14.05 1.20
C ALA A 486 24.52 14.06 -0.06
N SER A 487 25.84 13.95 0.08
CA SER A 487 26.75 13.87 -1.06
C SER A 487 26.65 12.56 -1.85
N GLU A 488 26.02 11.52 -1.29
CA GLU A 488 25.86 10.22 -1.93
C GLU A 488 24.53 10.09 -2.68
N ILE A 489 23.55 11.01 -2.47
CA ILE A 489 22.22 10.95 -3.13
C ILE A 489 22.31 10.73 -4.64
N VAL A 490 23.23 11.45 -5.32
CA VAL A 490 23.35 11.35 -6.78
C VAL A 490 23.92 9.99 -7.20
N SER A 491 24.89 9.45 -6.47
CA SER A 491 25.45 8.11 -6.75
C SER A 491 24.45 7.01 -6.46
N GLU A 492 23.68 7.12 -5.38
CA GLU A 492 22.61 6.19 -5.05
C GLU A 492 21.47 6.22 -6.10
N ALA A 493 21.14 7.42 -6.59
CA ALA A 493 20.17 7.56 -7.68
C ALA A 493 20.68 6.93 -9.00
N GLU A 494 21.95 7.06 -9.33
CA GLU A 494 22.53 6.40 -10.50
C GLU A 494 22.57 4.87 -10.31
N ALA A 495 22.81 4.37 -9.11
CA ALA A 495 22.72 2.94 -8.81
C ALA A 495 21.29 2.41 -9.00
N SER A 496 20.28 3.14 -8.51
CA SER A 496 18.85 2.81 -8.70
C SER A 496 18.44 2.82 -10.16
N ILE A 497 18.90 3.81 -10.94
CA ILE A 497 18.65 3.90 -12.38
C ILE A 497 19.34 2.74 -13.12
N LYS A 498 20.55 2.39 -12.73
CA LYS A 498 21.26 1.24 -13.28
C LYS A 498 20.50 -0.05 -13.01
N GLN A 499 20.05 -0.27 -11.76
CA GLN A 499 19.28 -1.44 -11.39
C GLN A 499 17.98 -1.56 -12.22
N LEU A 500 17.26 -0.46 -12.45
CA LEU A 500 16.10 -0.45 -13.34
C LEU A 500 16.45 -0.91 -14.75
N ASN A 501 17.55 -0.41 -15.33
CA ASN A 501 17.98 -0.80 -16.67
C ASN A 501 18.41 -2.27 -16.71
N ASP A 502 19.17 -2.75 -15.73
CA ASP A 502 19.59 -4.14 -15.62
C ASP A 502 18.36 -5.08 -15.52
N ASN A 503 17.33 -4.69 -14.76
CA ASN A 503 16.06 -5.43 -14.67
C ASN A 503 15.32 -5.47 -16.02
N LEU A 504 15.29 -4.35 -16.75
CA LEU A 504 14.67 -4.27 -18.08
C LEU A 504 15.38 -5.14 -19.12
N ASP A 505 16.70 -5.19 -19.08
CA ASP A 505 17.49 -6.00 -20.01
C ASP A 505 17.33 -7.48 -19.69
N ARG A 506 17.45 -7.88 -18.43
CA ARG A 506 17.20 -9.24 -17.99
C ARG A 506 15.79 -9.74 -18.35
N LEU A 507 14.78 -8.87 -18.22
CA LEU A 507 13.41 -9.21 -18.63
C LEU A 507 13.29 -9.32 -20.14
N ALA A 508 13.99 -8.48 -20.92
CA ALA A 508 14.01 -8.57 -22.38
C ALA A 508 14.57 -9.91 -22.88
N ASP A 509 15.65 -10.37 -22.24
CA ASP A 509 16.25 -11.68 -22.57
C ASP A 509 15.28 -12.82 -22.25
N ALA A 510 14.66 -12.80 -21.07
CA ALA A 510 13.65 -13.78 -20.68
C ALA A 510 12.42 -13.79 -21.62
N LEU A 511 11.90 -12.63 -22.02
CA LEU A 511 10.76 -12.54 -22.95
C LEU A 511 11.14 -12.93 -24.39
N THR A 512 12.38 -12.72 -24.79
CA THR A 512 12.90 -13.15 -26.11
C THR A 512 13.00 -14.67 -26.14
N CYS A 513 13.50 -15.25 -25.10
CA CYS A 513 13.52 -16.69 -24.87
C CYS A 513 12.11 -17.30 -24.98
N GLN A 514 11.14 -16.73 -24.26
CA GLN A 514 9.73 -17.16 -24.31
C GLN A 514 9.15 -17.17 -25.72
N ARG A 515 9.53 -16.19 -26.55
CA ARG A 515 9.02 -16.04 -27.91
C ARG A 515 9.73 -16.96 -28.91
N SER A 516 11.02 -17.17 -28.73
CA SER A 516 11.82 -18.03 -29.61
C SER A 516 11.46 -19.50 -29.45
N GLY A 517 10.99 -19.87 -28.25
CA GLY A 517 10.72 -21.26 -27.92
C GLY A 517 11.97 -22.11 -27.89
N THR A 518 13.16 -21.49 -27.74
CA THR A 518 14.44 -22.19 -27.70
C THR A 518 14.51 -23.10 -26.48
N ASP A 519 14.87 -24.33 -26.71
CA ASP A 519 15.21 -25.38 -25.79
C ASP A 519 16.59 -25.85 -26.30
N ALA A 520 17.66 -25.32 -25.70
CA ALA A 520 19.00 -25.46 -26.28
C ALA A 520 19.61 -26.84 -26.02
N ASP A 521 19.23 -27.48 -24.93
CA ASP A 521 19.72 -28.81 -24.53
C ASP A 521 18.77 -29.95 -24.93
N GLY A 522 17.53 -29.61 -25.37
CA GLY A 522 16.57 -30.57 -25.93
C GLY A 522 15.82 -31.39 -24.88
N ASP A 523 15.71 -30.93 -23.64
CA ASP A 523 15.04 -31.64 -22.55
C ASP A 523 13.51 -31.47 -22.56
N GLY A 524 12.99 -30.59 -23.42
CA GLY A 524 11.57 -30.26 -23.56
C GLY A 524 11.13 -29.08 -22.69
N HIS A 525 12.04 -28.49 -21.95
CA HIS A 525 11.85 -27.24 -21.21
C HIS A 525 12.55 -26.10 -21.95
N ARG A 526 11.92 -24.95 -21.95
CA ARG A 526 12.49 -23.78 -22.62
C ARG A 526 13.19 -22.93 -21.59
N CYS A 527 14.12 -22.13 -22.01
CA CYS A 527 14.91 -21.20 -21.21
C CYS A 527 14.15 -20.35 -20.18
N ASP A 528 12.81 -20.28 -20.22
CA ASP A 528 11.96 -19.61 -19.22
C ASP A 528 11.54 -20.52 -18.07
N LEU A 529 11.58 -21.80 -18.29
CA LEU A 529 11.31 -22.87 -17.31
C LEU A 529 12.58 -23.62 -16.94
N ASP A 530 13.70 -23.19 -17.45
CA ASP A 530 15.00 -23.80 -17.36
C ASP A 530 15.98 -22.78 -16.79
N CYS A 531 16.66 -23.11 -15.71
CA CYS A 531 17.67 -22.25 -15.10
C CYS A 531 19.08 -22.50 -15.65
N ASP A 532 19.22 -23.48 -16.53
CA ASP A 532 20.46 -23.77 -17.24
C ASP A 532 20.16 -24.47 -18.57
N ASP A 533 19.73 -23.70 -19.58
CA ASP A 533 19.33 -24.13 -20.93
C ASP A 533 20.49 -24.83 -21.73
N GLU A 534 21.60 -25.17 -21.04
CA GLU A 534 22.69 -25.99 -21.54
C GLU A 534 22.82 -27.34 -20.80
N ASP A 535 22.05 -27.57 -19.72
CA ASP A 535 22.05 -28.78 -18.90
C ASP A 535 20.66 -29.42 -18.79
N PRO A 536 20.34 -30.47 -19.56
CA PRO A 536 19.01 -31.08 -19.63
C PRO A 536 18.55 -31.73 -18.31
N THR A 537 19.28 -31.60 -17.24
CA THR A 537 18.89 -32.07 -15.91
C THR A 537 18.37 -30.95 -15.01
N ARG A 538 18.45 -29.68 -15.47
CA ARG A 538 18.19 -28.49 -14.66
C ARG A 538 17.07 -27.64 -15.23
N TYR A 539 15.83 -27.96 -14.85
CA TYR A 539 14.63 -27.23 -15.29
C TYR A 539 13.61 -27.13 -14.15
N ARG A 540 12.68 -26.20 -14.25
CA ARG A 540 11.66 -25.99 -13.24
C ARG A 540 10.77 -27.22 -13.06
N GLY A 541 10.88 -27.83 -11.88
CA GLY A 541 10.16 -29.04 -11.52
C GLY A 541 10.94 -30.33 -11.76
N ALA A 542 12.20 -30.25 -12.17
CA ALA A 542 13.15 -31.34 -12.07
C ALA A 542 13.28 -31.78 -10.61
N LYS A 543 13.84 -32.95 -10.38
CA LYS A 543 14.14 -33.41 -9.03
C LYS A 543 15.58 -33.09 -8.69
N ASP A 544 15.80 -32.48 -7.54
CA ASP A 544 17.14 -32.29 -7.05
C ASP A 544 17.83 -33.62 -6.77
N LEU A 545 19.05 -33.76 -7.22
CA LEU A 545 19.92 -34.88 -6.90
C LEU A 545 20.56 -34.65 -5.53
N CYS A 546 20.31 -35.59 -4.61
CA CYS A 546 20.72 -35.40 -3.22
C CYS A 546 22.25 -35.33 -3.04
N GLY A 547 22.78 -34.23 -2.53
CA GLY A 547 24.15 -34.06 -2.09
C GLY A 547 25.12 -33.57 -3.17
N ASP A 548 24.63 -33.15 -4.34
CA ASP A 548 25.47 -32.56 -5.38
C ASP A 548 25.57 -31.04 -5.31
N ARG A 549 24.71 -30.40 -4.49
CA ARG A 549 24.65 -28.94 -4.27
C ARG A 549 24.21 -28.14 -5.50
N ILE A 550 23.51 -28.78 -6.39
CA ILE A 550 22.90 -28.15 -7.56
C ILE A 550 21.41 -28.07 -7.34
N ASP A 551 20.83 -26.94 -7.67
CA ASP A 551 19.37 -26.73 -7.71
C ASP A 551 18.89 -27.13 -9.10
N GLN A 552 18.58 -28.42 -9.28
CA GLN A 552 18.03 -28.91 -10.55
C GLN A 552 16.59 -28.47 -10.74
N SER A 553 15.87 -28.27 -9.65
CA SER A 553 14.43 -27.90 -9.67
C SER A 553 14.17 -26.43 -9.99
N CYS A 554 15.21 -25.60 -10.05
CA CYS A 554 15.16 -24.15 -10.28
C CYS A 554 14.23 -23.42 -9.28
N ASN A 555 14.12 -23.92 -8.05
CA ASN A 555 13.30 -23.31 -7.01
C ASN A 555 14.10 -22.41 -6.05
N GLY A 556 15.42 -22.31 -6.23
CA GLY A 556 16.35 -21.51 -5.44
C GLY A 556 16.96 -22.24 -4.24
N ILE A 557 16.72 -23.56 -4.09
CA ILE A 557 17.23 -24.37 -2.99
C ILE A 557 17.75 -25.69 -3.55
N ALA A 558 19.04 -25.92 -3.47
CA ALA A 558 19.66 -27.18 -3.86
C ALA A 558 19.32 -28.31 -2.88
N ASP A 559 19.29 -29.55 -3.37
CA ASP A 559 19.11 -30.77 -2.55
C ASP A 559 17.76 -30.82 -1.75
N ASP A 560 16.72 -30.11 -2.14
CA ASP A 560 15.48 -30.01 -1.37
C ASP A 560 14.35 -30.96 -1.82
N ASP A 561 14.58 -31.84 -2.81
CA ASP A 561 13.59 -32.83 -3.22
C ASP A 561 13.11 -33.66 -2.02
N PRO A 562 11.81 -33.94 -1.90
CA PRO A 562 11.24 -34.74 -0.80
C PRO A 562 11.89 -36.10 -0.60
N SER A 563 12.53 -36.66 -1.61
CA SER A 563 13.28 -37.92 -1.49
C SER A 563 14.68 -37.78 -0.86
N CYS A 564 15.18 -36.53 -0.81
CA CYS A 564 16.45 -36.25 -0.16
C CYS A 564 16.36 -36.32 1.38
N PRO A 565 17.43 -36.65 2.10
CA PRO A 565 17.48 -36.56 3.55
C PRO A 565 17.11 -35.13 3.98
N ALA A 566 16.21 -34.97 4.96
CA ALA A 566 15.81 -33.67 5.44
C ALA A 566 16.99 -32.81 5.95
N CYS A 567 18.05 -33.49 6.43
CA CYS A 567 19.26 -32.85 6.92
C CYS A 567 20.50 -33.70 6.56
N VAL A 568 21.61 -33.06 6.25
CA VAL A 568 22.88 -33.68 5.86
C VAL A 568 24.01 -33.19 6.77
N SER A 569 24.87 -34.09 7.22
CA SER A 569 26.05 -33.73 8.02
C SER A 569 27.17 -33.21 7.11
N ASP A 570 27.63 -32.00 7.37
CA ASP A 570 28.82 -31.44 6.72
C ASP A 570 30.08 -31.89 7.51
N ALA A 571 30.87 -32.78 6.88
CA ALA A 571 32.06 -33.32 7.49
C ALA A 571 33.18 -32.28 7.68
N SER A 572 33.18 -31.19 6.92
CA SER A 572 34.21 -30.15 6.99
C SER A 572 34.03 -29.22 8.19
N THR A 573 32.78 -28.90 8.52
CA THR A 573 32.42 -27.98 9.62
C THR A 573 31.93 -28.70 10.87
N GLY A 574 31.53 -29.97 10.75
CA GLY A 574 30.92 -30.76 11.83
C GLY A 574 29.48 -30.34 12.14
N LEU A 575 28.89 -29.49 11.28
CA LEU A 575 27.51 -29.04 11.37
C LEU A 575 26.58 -29.96 10.58
N ILE A 576 25.29 -29.80 10.82
CA ILE A 576 24.22 -30.48 10.07
C ILE A 576 23.43 -29.41 9.39
N VAL A 577 23.34 -29.44 8.07
CA VAL A 577 22.55 -28.52 7.29
C VAL A 577 21.27 -29.20 6.82
N CYS A 578 20.16 -28.53 6.98
CA CYS A 578 18.84 -28.99 6.57
C CYS A 578 18.39 -28.15 5.38
N PRO A 579 18.69 -28.57 4.14
CA PRO A 579 18.41 -27.78 2.95
C PRO A 579 16.91 -27.64 2.68
N ARG A 580 16.10 -28.61 3.09
CA ARG A 580 14.67 -28.55 2.88
C ARG A 580 14.03 -27.41 3.67
N ALA A 581 13.26 -26.57 2.99
CA ALA A 581 12.51 -25.49 3.62
C ALA A 581 11.45 -26.03 4.62
N MET A 582 11.51 -25.57 5.88
CA MET A 582 10.60 -25.97 6.95
C MET A 582 10.47 -24.85 7.98
N GLY A 583 9.33 -24.75 8.65
CA GLY A 583 9.17 -23.83 9.79
C GLY A 583 10.08 -24.26 10.96
N ILE A 584 10.35 -23.33 11.89
CA ILE A 584 11.33 -23.55 12.97
C ILE A 584 11.03 -24.78 13.83
N ASP A 585 9.75 -25.10 14.08
CA ASP A 585 9.39 -26.27 14.89
C ASP A 585 9.69 -27.58 14.19
N ALA A 586 9.50 -27.63 12.86
CA ALA A 586 9.90 -28.77 12.05
C ALA A 586 11.42 -28.91 12.01
N LEU A 587 12.18 -27.80 11.92
CA LEU A 587 13.63 -27.78 12.01
C LEU A 587 14.12 -28.30 13.37
N ARG A 588 13.52 -27.85 14.48
CA ARG A 588 13.82 -28.35 15.83
C ARG A 588 13.65 -29.87 15.91
N SER A 589 12.52 -30.37 15.37
CA SER A 589 12.22 -31.79 15.33
C SER A 589 13.23 -32.58 14.49
N ALA A 590 13.61 -32.06 13.32
CA ALA A 590 14.58 -32.66 12.44
C ALA A 590 15.98 -32.68 13.06
N CYS A 591 16.42 -31.59 13.69
CA CYS A 591 17.67 -31.55 14.47
C CYS A 591 17.65 -32.58 15.61
N GLN A 592 16.55 -32.63 16.38
CA GLN A 592 16.43 -33.56 17.52
C GLN A 592 16.51 -35.03 17.10
N ALA A 593 15.94 -35.39 15.97
CA ALA A 593 16.02 -36.75 15.40
C ALA A 593 17.47 -37.15 15.11
N LEU A 594 18.37 -36.21 14.91
CA LEU A 594 19.82 -36.41 14.68
C LEU A 594 20.67 -36.18 15.94
N SER A 595 20.05 -36.14 17.13
CA SER A 595 20.70 -35.82 18.42
C SER A 595 21.40 -34.46 18.38
N ALA A 596 20.82 -33.51 17.69
CA ALA A 596 21.32 -32.16 17.51
C ALA A 596 20.21 -31.12 17.87
N ARG A 597 20.53 -29.85 17.79
CA ARG A 597 19.61 -28.73 17.95
C ARG A 597 19.91 -27.60 16.96
N PRO A 598 18.99 -26.69 16.66
CA PRO A 598 19.30 -25.52 15.83
C PRO A 598 20.52 -24.78 16.36
N VAL A 599 21.41 -24.34 15.45
CA VAL A 599 22.73 -23.83 15.80
C VAL A 599 22.65 -22.55 16.64
N SER A 600 23.42 -22.49 17.72
CA SER A 600 23.74 -21.27 18.46
C SER A 600 25.12 -20.77 18.06
N ILE A 601 25.29 -19.45 17.96
CA ILE A 601 26.52 -18.79 17.50
C ILE A 601 27.00 -17.82 18.58
N GLY A 602 28.09 -18.16 19.25
CA GLY A 602 28.63 -17.44 20.39
C GLY A 602 29.89 -16.61 20.12
N SER A 603 30.50 -16.74 18.93
CA SER A 603 31.69 -16.00 18.55
C SER A 603 31.77 -15.74 17.05
N ALA A 604 32.68 -14.83 16.63
CA ALA A 604 32.96 -14.55 15.22
C ALA A 604 33.53 -15.78 14.49
N GLU A 605 34.37 -16.60 15.17
CA GLU A 605 34.93 -17.84 14.58
C GLU A 605 33.80 -18.87 14.35
N GLU A 606 32.88 -19.00 15.31
CA GLU A 606 31.72 -19.87 15.16
C GLU A 606 30.80 -19.40 14.05
N ASN A 607 30.58 -18.07 13.94
CA ASN A 607 29.84 -17.49 12.84
C ASN A 607 30.49 -17.80 11.48
N ALA A 608 31.78 -17.61 11.34
CA ALA A 608 32.52 -17.94 10.11
C ALA A 608 32.40 -19.42 9.73
N ARG A 609 32.40 -20.31 10.72
CA ARG A 609 32.23 -21.76 10.49
C ARG A 609 30.79 -22.08 10.04
N VAL A 610 29.78 -21.48 10.66
CA VAL A 610 28.39 -21.67 10.25
C VAL A 610 28.18 -21.09 8.86
N HIS A 611 28.69 -19.89 8.59
CA HIS A 611 28.62 -19.25 7.28
C HIS A 611 29.27 -20.12 6.19
N SER A 612 30.44 -20.72 6.44
CA SER A 612 31.08 -21.62 5.49
C SER A 612 30.22 -22.85 5.17
N ALA A 613 29.51 -23.41 6.17
CA ALA A 613 28.61 -24.53 5.95
C ALA A 613 27.37 -24.11 5.15
N VAL A 614 26.87 -22.89 5.36
CA VAL A 614 25.74 -22.31 4.65
C VAL A 614 26.09 -22.00 3.20
N GLN A 615 27.23 -21.35 2.95
CA GLN A 615 27.74 -21.08 1.59
C GLN A 615 27.92 -22.34 0.75
N ALA A 616 28.31 -23.43 1.40
CA ALA A 616 28.54 -24.68 0.72
C ALA A 616 27.25 -25.35 0.17
N LEU A 617 26.10 -24.92 0.60
CA LEU A 617 24.79 -25.55 0.29
C LEU A 617 23.74 -24.60 -0.28
N SER A 618 24.01 -23.30 -0.34
CA SER A 618 23.03 -22.29 -0.78
C SER A 618 23.53 -21.56 -2.01
N THR A 619 22.69 -21.47 -3.00
CA THR A 619 22.87 -20.61 -4.20
C THR A 619 22.51 -19.13 -3.92
N GLY A 620 22.42 -18.75 -2.64
CA GLY A 620 21.95 -17.46 -2.14
C GLY A 620 20.69 -17.63 -1.28
N GLY A 621 20.59 -16.88 -0.20
CA GLY A 621 19.44 -16.91 0.69
C GLY A 621 19.83 -17.00 2.17
N ALA A 622 18.81 -17.17 3.01
CA ALA A 622 18.95 -17.18 4.46
C ALA A 622 18.56 -18.55 5.04
N LEU A 623 19.26 -18.98 6.09
CA LEU A 623 18.98 -20.24 6.79
C LEU A 623 18.65 -19.96 8.26
N PHE A 624 17.67 -20.67 8.83
CA PHE A 624 17.35 -20.56 10.25
C PHE A 624 18.48 -21.01 11.14
N THR A 625 18.69 -20.24 12.19
CA THR A 625 19.55 -20.59 13.34
C THR A 625 18.66 -20.97 14.54
N GLY A 626 19.25 -21.10 15.72
CA GLY A 626 18.52 -21.33 16.98
C GLY A 626 18.10 -20.06 17.72
N LEU A 627 18.23 -18.89 17.11
CA LEU A 627 17.87 -17.61 17.71
C LEU A 627 16.40 -17.31 17.51
N SER A 628 15.66 -16.88 18.56
CA SER A 628 14.27 -16.45 18.40
C SER A 628 13.80 -15.51 19.52
N ASP A 629 12.74 -14.76 19.26
CA ASP A 629 12.01 -13.94 20.25
C ASP A 629 10.67 -14.56 20.67
N GLU A 630 10.51 -15.89 20.50
CA GLU A 630 9.25 -16.59 20.80
C GLU A 630 8.84 -16.49 22.27
N ALA A 631 9.81 -16.51 23.18
CA ALA A 631 9.55 -16.46 24.62
C ALA A 631 9.15 -15.05 25.09
N THR A 632 9.74 -14.02 24.52
CA THR A 632 9.48 -12.61 24.88
C THR A 632 9.78 -11.76 23.66
N ALA A 633 8.79 -10.96 23.24
CA ALA A 633 8.92 -10.07 22.11
C ALA A 633 10.19 -9.20 22.22
N ASP A 634 10.93 -9.08 21.12
CA ASP A 634 12.19 -8.33 20.99
C ASP A 634 13.35 -8.81 21.86
N SER A 635 13.18 -9.93 22.58
CA SER A 635 14.22 -10.55 23.37
C SER A 635 14.73 -11.81 22.68
N PHE A 636 15.69 -11.65 21.78
CA PHE A 636 16.26 -12.76 21.03
C PHE A 636 17.18 -13.61 21.89
N VAL A 637 16.79 -14.87 22.08
CA VAL A 637 17.53 -15.86 22.86
C VAL A 637 17.82 -17.11 22.03
N TRP A 638 18.96 -17.76 22.30
CA TRP A 638 19.29 -19.04 21.68
C TRP A 638 18.47 -20.18 22.28
N SER A 639 18.00 -21.09 21.42
CA SER A 639 17.18 -22.24 21.81
C SER A 639 17.86 -23.22 22.78
N ASP A 640 19.19 -23.19 22.90
CA ASP A 640 19.99 -24.01 23.82
C ASP A 640 20.27 -23.31 25.16
N GLY A 641 19.76 -22.08 25.37
CA GLY A 641 19.99 -21.29 26.56
C GLY A 641 21.41 -20.71 26.68
N ASN A 642 22.29 -20.91 25.69
CA ASN A 642 23.60 -20.31 25.65
C ASN A 642 23.50 -18.79 25.41
N GLY A 643 23.54 -18.02 26.49
CA GLY A 643 23.34 -16.57 26.49
C GLY A 643 24.55 -15.77 25.98
N GLY A 644 25.28 -16.25 24.97
CA GLY A 644 26.38 -15.48 24.40
C GLY A 644 25.94 -14.10 23.92
N THR A 645 26.76 -13.08 24.18
CA THR A 645 26.51 -11.70 23.81
C THR A 645 26.86 -11.37 22.36
N TYR A 646 27.50 -12.31 21.65
CA TYR A 646 27.85 -12.12 20.26
C TYR A 646 26.61 -11.95 19.39
N ARG A 647 26.62 -10.94 18.56
CA ARG A 647 25.58 -10.64 17.56
C ARG A 647 26.27 -10.19 16.29
N ASN A 648 25.73 -10.60 15.14
CA ASN A 648 26.23 -10.24 13.81
C ASN A 648 25.09 -9.84 12.87
N PHE A 649 24.12 -9.08 13.40
CA PHE A 649 23.02 -8.62 12.59
C PHE A 649 23.48 -7.66 11.50
N SER A 650 22.91 -7.79 10.30
CA SER A 650 23.04 -6.79 9.23
C SER A 650 22.34 -5.48 9.64
N GLY A 651 22.69 -4.39 9.02
CA GLY A 651 22.15 -3.05 9.36
C GLY A 651 20.64 -3.04 9.44
N GLY A 652 20.11 -2.51 10.53
CA GLY A 652 18.67 -2.42 10.80
C GLY A 652 18.04 -3.62 11.50
N PHE A 653 18.74 -4.74 11.68
CA PHE A 653 18.24 -5.91 12.40
C PHE A 653 18.76 -5.99 13.86
N PRO A 654 18.05 -6.72 14.78
CA PRO A 654 16.69 -7.24 14.61
C PRO A 654 15.65 -6.14 14.64
N PHE A 655 14.57 -6.32 13.90
CA PHE A 655 13.44 -5.37 13.95
C PHE A 655 12.59 -5.60 15.20
N ALA A 656 12.10 -4.50 15.80
CA ALA A 656 11.18 -4.55 16.91
C ALA A 656 9.84 -5.22 16.52
N ARG A 657 9.31 -6.08 17.39
CA ARG A 657 8.05 -6.78 17.20
C ARG A 657 6.89 -5.99 17.81
N ASN A 658 5.94 -5.56 16.99
CA ASN A 658 4.72 -4.91 17.50
C ASN A 658 3.84 -5.91 18.29
N PRO A 659 3.06 -5.44 19.30
CA PRO A 659 2.11 -6.29 19.98
C PRO A 659 1.14 -6.97 19.02
N GLY A 660 1.01 -8.30 19.13
CA GLY A 660 0.15 -9.11 18.27
C GLY A 660 0.81 -9.68 17.00
N GLN A 661 2.02 -9.28 16.68
CA GLN A 661 2.78 -9.92 15.58
C GLN A 661 3.32 -11.29 15.97
N ALA A 662 3.47 -12.17 14.97
CA ALA A 662 4.06 -13.49 15.14
C ALA A 662 5.53 -13.41 15.57
N ALA A 663 6.01 -14.46 16.22
CA ALA A 663 7.39 -14.57 16.67
C ALA A 663 8.38 -14.58 15.50
N ARG A 664 9.55 -13.99 15.73
CA ARG A 664 10.65 -13.91 14.77
C ARG A 664 11.79 -14.84 15.16
N CYS A 665 12.37 -15.48 14.15
CA CYS A 665 13.50 -16.37 14.27
C CYS A 665 14.71 -15.80 13.53
N GLY A 666 15.90 -15.95 14.13
CA GLY A 666 17.15 -15.49 13.53
C GLY A 666 17.58 -16.37 12.37
N THR A 667 18.04 -15.73 11.30
CA THR A 667 18.60 -16.38 10.13
C THR A 667 20.03 -15.92 9.90
N ILE A 668 20.82 -16.71 9.18
CA ILE A 668 22.15 -16.35 8.71
C ILE A 668 22.15 -16.31 7.18
N LEU A 669 22.69 -15.24 6.62
CA LEU A 669 22.76 -15.05 5.17
C LEU A 669 23.93 -15.85 4.58
N ALA A 670 23.67 -16.47 3.44
CA ALA A 670 24.69 -17.22 2.70
C ALA A 670 25.75 -16.31 2.07
N ASP A 671 25.42 -15.07 1.75
CA ASP A 671 26.31 -14.16 1.01
C ASP A 671 27.45 -13.62 1.89
N ASP A 672 27.16 -13.17 3.10
CA ASP A 672 28.12 -12.45 3.94
C ASP A 672 28.20 -12.96 5.39
N GLY A 673 27.35 -13.92 5.78
CA GLY A 673 27.28 -14.47 7.13
C GLY A 673 26.71 -13.52 8.17
N THR A 674 26.10 -12.41 7.76
CA THR A 674 25.34 -11.55 8.67
C THR A 674 23.99 -12.17 9.00
N TRP A 675 23.31 -11.64 10.02
CA TRP A 675 22.05 -12.19 10.49
C TRP A 675 20.89 -11.25 10.19
N GLN A 676 19.75 -11.87 9.91
CA GLN A 676 18.47 -11.21 9.79
C GLN A 676 17.42 -11.90 10.67
N THR A 677 16.19 -11.44 10.64
CA THR A 677 15.08 -12.10 11.33
C THR A 677 13.92 -12.30 10.39
N GLU A 678 13.33 -13.51 10.45
CA GLU A 678 12.16 -13.91 9.68
C GLU A 678 11.05 -14.41 10.60
N LEU A 679 9.80 -14.49 10.09
CA LEU A 679 8.74 -15.15 10.85
C LEU A 679 9.11 -16.62 11.10
N CYS A 680 8.98 -17.07 12.33
CA CYS A 680 9.34 -18.47 12.71
C CYS A 680 8.52 -19.53 11.95
N THR A 681 7.37 -19.13 11.40
CA THR A 681 6.49 -19.99 10.59
C THR A 681 6.85 -20.03 9.10
N THR A 682 7.69 -19.10 8.62
CA THR A 682 8.14 -19.08 7.22
C THR A 682 8.93 -20.37 6.94
N PRO A 683 8.58 -21.14 5.89
CA PRO A 683 9.40 -22.31 5.55
C PRO A 683 10.76 -21.90 5.00
N MET A 684 11.84 -22.28 5.66
CA MET A 684 13.23 -21.97 5.28
C MET A 684 14.15 -23.15 5.59
N PRO A 685 15.28 -23.28 4.88
CA PRO A 685 16.37 -24.15 5.29
C PRO A 685 16.90 -23.78 6.68
N GLY A 686 17.66 -24.66 7.31
CA GLY A 686 18.21 -24.38 8.62
C GLY A 686 19.50 -25.12 8.93
N VAL A 687 20.17 -24.72 10.01
CA VAL A 687 21.42 -25.30 10.45
C VAL A 687 21.29 -25.85 11.88
N CYS A 688 21.77 -27.11 12.07
CA CYS A 688 21.81 -27.76 13.36
C CYS A 688 23.27 -27.98 13.82
N LYS A 689 23.45 -28.06 15.13
CA LYS A 689 24.72 -28.38 15.83
C LYS A 689 24.46 -29.48 16.86
N ARG A 690 25.33 -30.45 16.97
CA ARG A 690 25.33 -31.50 18.01
C ARG A 690 25.72 -30.97 19.39
#